data_f87ec62b3df962ace26c5d3f82202a92
#
_entry.id   f87ec62b3df962ace26c5d3f82202a92
#
_cell.length_a   1.000
_cell.length_b   1.000
_cell.length_c   1.000
_cell.angle_alpha   90.00
_cell.angle_beta   90.00
_cell.angle_gamma   90.00
#
_symmetry.space_group_name_H-M   'P 1'
#
loop_
_entity.id
_entity.type
_entity.pdbx_description
1 polymer ?
#
loop_
_entity_poly.entity_id
_entity_poly.type
_entity_poly.pdbx_seq_one_letter_code
_entity_poly.pdbx_strand_id
1 'polypeptide(L)'
;MIRKYCKQALSLAAAIMSLLAFADAQAAKEARRFATGGDVTRFRYTDAAGVGWTAFVHTFTNTAESAEFQNTSGKTLPVRLLAVGGGGAGMEGMKSTSSARRPGGGGGGGGGVTETNTFLSADDVWTICVGAGGTISSRGQDKARGEAGTSSVSNGVVEVVSVPGGGAGGSRDTYPTVGAAGGGGSGASSTFAAGAEGNYTNSVGGVLYGPYMGGWGGTMLETSYGGGGGGAGANGAGATGGEGLASDITGVSVVYGSGGGGGGHCRVDKGVRHNGGEGGTNAGNGGNCEWDIVDDGATTNIVVTKASAPIANTGAGGAGGVSFGGGANSSDYGGEYAYATEGADGVVIIRYDIPDTPCVGGDVVTVTTNGYRATYIHMFTNTSEAATFTPSVAFDGTSVRMLVVGGGGAGMDGIKNASVSAARYGGGGGGGGGVTETNAFLSVGDVWTIRVGAGGGIPVHAYDEARVEAGASSVSNGVVELVLTPGGGAGGSMAVHATEGAAGGGGSRYDSNAAYLAGANGTYSSFTFNVLDGVPVGPFKGGDSANSSSHGAAGGGGGAGEAGHTANGGEGLVSDITGADVTYGSGGGGGGMFRVYNNSKQGAASGGNGGDGAGNAGECDLKFEDGGSKTNLYFTSATAPVPNRGGGGAGGATFNNGGDNVYVDGELVERSSMTIHYATEGADGVVIIRYEVEIPRPNGIMIIFR
;
A
#
# COMPACT_ATOMS: atom_id res chain seq x y z
N MET A 1 8.80 18.67 -51.81
CA MET A 1 8.68 18.89 -50.38
C MET A 1 7.97 17.72 -49.68
N ILE A 2 6.82 17.26 -50.10
CA ILE A 2 6.01 16.13 -49.53
C ILE A 2 6.80 14.83 -49.33
N ARG A 3 7.60 14.40 -50.32
CA ARG A 3 8.40 13.15 -50.22
C ARG A 3 9.49 13.19 -49.11
N LYS A 4 9.97 14.38 -48.72
CA LYS A 4 10.97 14.52 -47.65
C LYS A 4 10.32 14.38 -46.26
N TYR A 5 9.11 14.92 -46.09
CA TYR A 5 8.34 14.78 -44.84
C TYR A 5 7.80 13.34 -44.65
N CYS A 6 7.37 12.65 -45.72
CA CYS A 6 6.98 11.22 -45.64
C CYS A 6 8.16 10.34 -45.23
N LYS A 7 9.37 10.56 -45.73
CA LYS A 7 10.55 9.78 -45.31
C LYS A 7 10.95 10.07 -43.86
N GLN A 8 10.84 11.33 -43.40
CA GLN A 8 11.12 11.67 -41.99
C GLN A 8 10.04 11.07 -41.03
N ALA A 9 8.75 11.09 -41.40
CA ALA A 9 7.70 10.47 -40.62
C ALA A 9 7.86 8.94 -40.55
N LEU A 10 8.24 8.30 -41.67
CA LEU A 10 8.50 6.85 -41.69
C LEU A 10 9.74 6.48 -40.83
N SER A 11 10.80 7.29 -40.87
CA SER A 11 11.99 7.04 -40.05
C SER A 11 11.73 7.29 -38.55
N LEU A 12 10.90 8.28 -38.20
CA LEU A 12 10.48 8.53 -36.83
C LEU A 12 9.57 7.39 -36.30
N ALA A 13 8.61 6.93 -37.10
CA ALA A 13 7.75 5.79 -36.76
C ALA A 13 8.58 4.51 -36.56
N ALA A 14 9.55 4.24 -37.43
CA ALA A 14 10.45 3.10 -37.28
C ALA A 14 11.33 3.21 -36.05
N ALA A 15 11.80 4.41 -35.70
CA ALA A 15 12.58 4.66 -34.49
C ALA A 15 11.72 4.47 -33.22
N ILE A 16 10.49 4.96 -33.24
CA ILE A 16 9.53 4.76 -32.11
C ILE A 16 9.21 3.28 -31.95
N MET A 17 8.92 2.55 -33.05
CA MET A 17 8.67 1.11 -33.00
C MET A 17 9.87 0.31 -32.48
N SER A 18 11.08 0.67 -32.87
CA SER A 18 12.30 0.02 -32.36
C SER A 18 12.54 0.33 -30.88
N LEU A 19 12.19 1.53 -30.41
CA LEU A 19 12.30 1.91 -29.00
C LEU A 19 11.27 1.16 -28.13
N LEU A 20 10.04 1.02 -28.63
CA LEU A 20 8.98 0.23 -27.97
C LEU A 20 9.38 -1.24 -27.89
N ALA A 21 9.82 -1.85 -28.98
CA ALA A 21 10.29 -3.24 -28.99
C ALA A 21 11.47 -3.48 -28.04
N PHE A 22 12.37 -2.50 -27.90
CA PHE A 22 13.48 -2.57 -26.93
C PHE A 22 12.97 -2.49 -25.48
N ALA A 23 11.99 -1.61 -25.20
CA ALA A 23 11.38 -1.49 -23.88
C ALA A 23 10.65 -2.76 -23.47
N ASP A 24 9.90 -3.38 -24.40
CA ASP A 24 9.19 -4.65 -24.15
C ASP A 24 10.19 -5.81 -23.93
N ALA A 25 11.27 -5.88 -24.70
CA ALA A 25 12.31 -6.88 -24.50
C ALA A 25 13.02 -6.73 -23.14
N GLN A 26 13.21 -5.49 -22.68
CA GLN A 26 13.77 -5.21 -21.37
C GLN A 26 12.79 -5.58 -20.25
N ALA A 27 11.51 -5.26 -20.40
CA ALA A 27 10.46 -5.63 -19.47
C ALA A 27 10.36 -7.17 -19.33
N ALA A 28 10.34 -7.90 -20.46
CA ALA A 28 10.33 -9.35 -20.46
C ALA A 28 11.55 -9.97 -19.79
N LYS A 29 12.74 -9.37 -19.98
CA LYS A 29 13.98 -9.85 -19.34
C LYS A 29 13.94 -9.69 -17.83
N GLU A 30 13.44 -8.57 -17.32
CA GLU A 30 13.31 -8.32 -15.89
C GLU A 30 12.20 -9.19 -15.27
N ALA A 31 11.05 -9.30 -15.94
CA ALA A 31 9.94 -10.15 -15.51
C ALA A 31 10.34 -11.61 -15.33
N ARG A 32 11.21 -12.16 -16.19
CA ARG A 32 11.69 -13.57 -16.12
C ARG A 32 12.32 -13.96 -14.79
N ARG A 33 12.66 -13.00 -13.94
CA ARG A 33 13.14 -13.28 -12.57
C ARG A 33 12.00 -13.71 -11.63
N PHE A 34 10.75 -13.36 -12.00
CA PHE A 34 9.57 -13.59 -11.17
C PHE A 34 8.55 -14.48 -11.86
N ALA A 35 8.31 -14.26 -13.16
CA ALA A 35 7.41 -15.08 -13.94
C ALA A 35 7.73 -15.01 -15.44
N THR A 36 7.20 -16.01 -16.21
CA THR A 36 7.29 -16.08 -17.67
C THR A 36 5.91 -16.35 -18.27
N GLY A 37 5.72 -15.99 -19.55
CA GLY A 37 4.48 -16.18 -20.34
C GLY A 37 3.87 -14.89 -20.81
N GLY A 38 3.09 -14.95 -21.90
CA GLY A 38 2.41 -13.80 -22.49
C GLY A 38 3.32 -12.67 -22.99
N ASP A 39 2.70 -11.60 -23.47
CA ASP A 39 3.37 -10.34 -23.80
C ASP A 39 3.53 -9.51 -22.54
N VAL A 40 4.78 -9.07 -22.26
CA VAL A 40 5.11 -8.43 -20.99
C VAL A 40 5.37 -6.94 -21.16
N THR A 41 4.60 -6.15 -20.45
CA THR A 41 4.84 -4.71 -20.29
C THR A 41 5.12 -4.38 -18.82
N ARG A 42 5.65 -3.19 -18.55
CA ARG A 42 5.87 -2.69 -17.18
C ARG A 42 5.62 -1.20 -17.06
N PHE A 43 5.21 -0.78 -15.89
CA PHE A 43 5.15 0.63 -15.50
C PHE A 43 5.54 0.80 -14.03
N ARG A 44 5.96 2.01 -13.68
CA ARG A 44 6.26 2.38 -12.29
C ARG A 44 5.21 3.30 -11.75
N TYR A 45 4.94 3.17 -10.46
CA TYR A 45 4.06 4.06 -9.73
C TYR A 45 4.54 4.18 -8.27
N THR A 46 4.01 5.19 -7.57
CA THR A 46 4.24 5.38 -6.14
C THR A 46 2.88 5.27 -5.46
N ASP A 47 2.80 4.50 -4.39
CA ASP A 47 1.57 4.35 -3.61
C ASP A 47 1.32 5.55 -2.68
N ALA A 48 0.21 5.52 -1.94
CA ALA A 48 -0.16 6.58 -1.00
C ALA A 48 0.81 6.74 0.19
N ALA A 49 1.59 5.69 0.49
CA ALA A 49 2.62 5.71 1.52
C ALA A 49 3.99 6.21 1.00
N GLY A 50 4.08 6.57 -0.30
CA GLY A 50 5.32 7.04 -0.91
C GLY A 50 6.27 5.92 -1.36
N VAL A 51 5.85 4.64 -1.29
CA VAL A 51 6.65 3.50 -1.74
C VAL A 51 6.61 3.39 -3.26
N GLY A 52 7.77 3.29 -3.89
CA GLY A 52 7.91 3.04 -5.33
C GLY A 52 7.66 1.56 -5.65
N TRP A 53 6.91 1.31 -6.73
CA TRP A 53 6.55 -0.01 -7.21
C TRP A 53 6.81 -0.13 -8.71
N THR A 54 7.23 -1.32 -9.14
CA THR A 54 7.27 -1.71 -10.54
C THR A 54 6.21 -2.78 -10.78
N ALA A 55 5.18 -2.44 -11.57
CA ALA A 55 4.15 -3.37 -12.03
C ALA A 55 4.64 -4.10 -13.28
N PHE A 56 4.56 -5.43 -13.29
CA PHE A 56 4.73 -6.28 -14.46
C PHE A 56 3.37 -6.80 -14.89
N VAL A 57 3.04 -6.63 -16.18
CA VAL A 57 1.76 -7.00 -16.77
C VAL A 57 1.99 -8.00 -17.89
N HIS A 58 1.50 -9.20 -17.71
CA HIS A 58 1.51 -10.27 -18.71
C HIS A 58 0.15 -10.33 -19.39
N THR A 59 0.11 -10.14 -20.71
CA THR A 59 -1.11 -10.11 -21.52
C THR A 59 -1.15 -11.32 -22.45
N PHE A 60 -2.27 -12.03 -22.48
CA PHE A 60 -2.53 -13.20 -23.28
C PHE A 60 -3.73 -12.92 -24.20
N THR A 61 -3.54 -13.01 -25.51
CA THR A 61 -4.56 -12.69 -26.52
C THR A 61 -4.74 -13.80 -27.58
N ASN A 62 -3.91 -14.85 -27.56
CA ASN A 62 -4.01 -15.93 -28.51
C ASN A 62 -5.22 -16.83 -28.17
N THR A 63 -6.18 -16.90 -29.08
CA THR A 63 -7.40 -17.71 -28.94
C THR A 63 -7.31 -19.09 -29.58
N ALA A 64 -6.27 -19.33 -30.43
CA ALA A 64 -6.12 -20.57 -31.18
C ALA A 64 -5.48 -21.69 -30.37
N GLU A 65 -4.59 -21.34 -29.43
CA GLU A 65 -3.85 -22.26 -28.57
C GLU A 65 -3.80 -21.74 -27.14
N SER A 66 -3.79 -22.64 -26.17
CA SER A 66 -3.53 -22.28 -24.80
C SER A 66 -2.08 -21.82 -24.61
N ALA A 67 -1.89 -20.81 -23.78
CA ALA A 67 -0.57 -20.33 -23.38
C ALA A 67 -0.24 -20.81 -21.95
N GLU A 68 1.02 -20.67 -21.58
CA GLU A 68 1.48 -20.98 -20.22
C GLU A 68 1.94 -19.71 -19.51
N PHE A 69 1.61 -19.64 -18.23
CA PHE A 69 2.22 -18.70 -17.29
C PHE A 69 2.91 -19.51 -16.20
N GLN A 70 4.20 -19.24 -15.97
CA GLN A 70 4.98 -19.92 -14.94
C GLN A 70 5.53 -18.90 -13.93
N ASN A 71 5.26 -19.13 -12.66
CA ASN A 71 5.90 -18.40 -11.56
C ASN A 71 7.31 -18.98 -11.33
N THR A 72 8.34 -18.23 -11.70
CA THR A 72 9.76 -18.63 -11.59
C THR A 72 10.46 -18.00 -10.39
N SER A 73 9.73 -17.32 -9.51
CA SER A 73 10.32 -16.63 -8.35
C SER A 73 10.80 -17.57 -7.24
N GLY A 74 10.45 -18.86 -7.30
CA GLY A 74 10.68 -19.82 -6.22
C GLY A 74 9.80 -19.57 -4.99
N LYS A 75 8.82 -18.67 -5.06
CA LYS A 75 7.95 -18.25 -3.96
C LYS A 75 6.53 -18.08 -4.47
N THR A 76 5.56 -18.08 -3.56
CA THR A 76 4.18 -17.72 -3.92
C THR A 76 4.11 -16.27 -4.39
N LEU A 77 3.55 -16.03 -5.57
CA LEU A 77 3.45 -14.72 -6.20
C LEU A 77 2.02 -14.18 -6.03
N PRO A 78 1.83 -13.08 -5.28
CA PRO A 78 0.55 -12.38 -5.25
C PRO A 78 0.31 -11.71 -6.59
N VAL A 79 -0.86 -11.95 -7.19
CA VAL A 79 -1.21 -11.40 -8.48
C VAL A 79 -2.61 -10.80 -8.48
N ARG A 80 -2.80 -9.77 -9.28
CA ARG A 80 -4.08 -9.28 -9.75
C ARG A 80 -4.35 -9.90 -11.12
N LEU A 81 -5.47 -10.55 -11.30
CA LEU A 81 -5.81 -11.33 -12.48
C LEU A 81 -7.12 -10.81 -13.07
N LEU A 82 -7.12 -10.46 -14.35
CA LEU A 82 -8.30 -10.13 -15.14
C LEU A 82 -8.50 -11.20 -16.19
N ALA A 83 -9.67 -11.78 -16.25
CA ALA A 83 -10.12 -12.65 -17.33
C ALA A 83 -11.36 -12.07 -18.01
N VAL A 84 -11.35 -12.04 -19.33
CA VAL A 84 -12.45 -11.52 -20.15
C VAL A 84 -12.79 -12.56 -21.22
N GLY A 85 -14.02 -13.03 -21.26
CA GLY A 85 -14.51 -13.94 -22.31
C GLY A 85 -14.63 -13.25 -23.68
N GLY A 86 -14.72 -14.00 -24.75
CA GLY A 86 -14.98 -13.45 -26.09
C GLY A 86 -16.34 -12.74 -26.15
N GLY A 87 -16.49 -11.68 -26.94
CA GLY A 87 -17.77 -11.02 -27.20
C GLY A 87 -18.61 -11.81 -28.25
N GLY A 88 -19.92 -11.77 -28.12
CA GLY A 88 -20.83 -12.39 -29.08
C GLY A 88 -20.87 -11.69 -30.45
N ALA A 89 -21.15 -12.38 -31.53
CA ALA A 89 -21.31 -11.81 -32.86
C ALA A 89 -22.64 -11.06 -32.99
N GLY A 90 -22.67 -9.99 -33.78
CA GLY A 90 -23.90 -9.35 -34.23
C GLY A 90 -24.60 -10.16 -35.35
N MET A 91 -25.86 -9.87 -35.58
CA MET A 91 -26.69 -10.50 -36.61
C MET A 91 -26.84 -9.59 -37.82
N GLU A 92 -26.86 -10.21 -39.02
CA GLU A 92 -27.04 -9.51 -40.28
C GLU A 92 -28.38 -8.78 -40.36
N GLY A 93 -28.36 -7.61 -41.00
CA GLY A 93 -29.55 -6.98 -41.56
C GLY A 93 -29.97 -7.59 -42.90
N MET A 94 -31.11 -7.17 -43.43
CA MET A 94 -31.70 -7.72 -44.65
C MET A 94 -31.98 -6.69 -45.71
N LYS A 95 -31.61 -7.00 -46.94
CA LYS A 95 -32.19 -6.35 -48.15
C LYS A 95 -33.49 -7.04 -48.55
N SER A 96 -34.56 -6.30 -48.72
CA SER A 96 -35.83 -6.88 -49.16
C SER A 96 -36.51 -6.06 -50.24
N THR A 97 -36.96 -6.78 -51.29
CA THR A 97 -37.79 -6.25 -52.35
C THR A 97 -39.30 -6.37 -52.05
N SER A 98 -39.69 -7.07 -50.96
CA SER A 98 -41.07 -7.27 -50.56
C SER A 98 -41.50 -6.36 -49.41
N SER A 99 -42.82 -6.11 -49.29
CA SER A 99 -43.46 -5.31 -48.23
C SER A 99 -43.41 -5.96 -46.84
N ALA A 100 -42.63 -7.05 -46.63
CA ALA A 100 -42.52 -7.73 -45.35
C ALA A 100 -41.72 -6.93 -44.33
N ARG A 101 -42.11 -6.98 -43.04
CA ARG A 101 -41.40 -6.39 -41.93
C ARG A 101 -40.02 -7.02 -41.79
N ARG A 102 -38.96 -6.19 -41.75
CA ARG A 102 -37.60 -6.69 -41.68
C ARG A 102 -36.77 -5.80 -40.77
N PRO A 103 -36.71 -6.12 -39.48
CA PRO A 103 -35.94 -5.36 -38.50
C PRO A 103 -34.45 -5.49 -38.78
N GLY A 104 -33.64 -4.55 -38.26
CA GLY A 104 -32.19 -4.61 -38.23
C GLY A 104 -31.75 -5.82 -37.42
N GLY A 105 -30.52 -6.30 -37.65
CA GLY A 105 -29.94 -7.38 -36.87
C GLY A 105 -29.65 -6.98 -35.45
N GLY A 106 -29.80 -7.87 -34.49
CA GLY A 106 -29.41 -7.63 -33.08
C GLY A 106 -27.90 -7.54 -32.90
N GLY A 107 -27.45 -6.75 -31.92
CA GLY A 107 -26.05 -6.69 -31.47
C GLY A 107 -25.68 -7.90 -30.62
N GLY A 108 -24.43 -8.30 -30.65
CA GLY A 108 -23.87 -9.35 -29.78
C GLY A 108 -23.67 -8.86 -28.34
N GLY A 109 -23.84 -9.73 -27.38
CA GLY A 109 -23.54 -9.46 -25.96
C GLY A 109 -22.04 -9.39 -25.70
N GLY A 110 -21.64 -8.65 -24.66
CA GLY A 110 -20.28 -8.63 -24.18
C GLY A 110 -19.88 -9.96 -23.51
N GLY A 111 -18.62 -10.33 -23.60
CA GLY A 111 -18.05 -11.41 -22.80
C GLY A 111 -18.09 -11.12 -21.31
N GLY A 112 -18.07 -12.13 -20.47
CA GLY A 112 -17.93 -11.97 -19.04
C GLY A 112 -16.62 -11.29 -18.64
N VAL A 113 -16.61 -10.66 -17.50
CA VAL A 113 -15.44 -9.97 -16.96
C VAL A 113 -15.28 -10.34 -15.50
N THR A 114 -14.13 -10.90 -15.13
CA THR A 114 -13.78 -11.15 -13.74
C THR A 114 -12.37 -10.68 -13.45
N GLU A 115 -12.28 -9.83 -12.45
CA GLU A 115 -11.00 -9.39 -11.88
C GLU A 115 -10.93 -9.82 -10.43
N THR A 116 -9.83 -10.48 -10.04
CA THR A 116 -9.61 -11.02 -8.70
C THR A 116 -8.15 -10.89 -8.29
N ASN A 117 -7.92 -10.81 -6.97
CA ASN A 117 -6.61 -10.98 -6.38
C ASN A 117 -6.45 -12.44 -5.96
N THR A 118 -5.34 -13.03 -6.27
CA THR A 118 -5.03 -14.42 -5.91
C THR A 118 -3.53 -14.62 -5.71
N PHE A 119 -3.15 -15.83 -5.31
CA PHE A 119 -1.78 -16.25 -5.14
C PHE A 119 -1.48 -17.40 -6.10
N LEU A 120 -0.42 -17.26 -6.89
CA LEU A 120 0.06 -18.33 -7.75
C LEU A 120 1.26 -19.00 -7.09
N SER A 121 1.20 -20.32 -6.90
CA SER A 121 2.25 -21.08 -6.23
C SER A 121 3.57 -21.03 -6.99
N ALA A 122 4.68 -21.20 -6.28
CA ALA A 122 5.99 -21.32 -6.88
C ALA A 122 6.08 -22.57 -7.77
N ASP A 123 6.77 -22.43 -8.90
CA ASP A 123 7.07 -23.50 -9.86
C ASP A 123 5.84 -24.14 -10.54
N ASP A 124 4.61 -23.75 -10.18
CA ASP A 124 3.41 -24.18 -10.89
C ASP A 124 3.34 -23.57 -12.28
N VAL A 125 2.94 -24.39 -13.24
CA VAL A 125 2.62 -23.97 -14.60
C VAL A 125 1.11 -23.78 -14.71
N TRP A 126 0.71 -22.58 -15.05
CA TRP A 126 -0.69 -22.20 -15.19
C TRP A 126 -1.05 -22.15 -16.67
N THR A 127 -2.05 -22.92 -17.07
CA THR A 127 -2.60 -22.92 -18.43
C THR A 127 -3.57 -21.76 -18.59
N ILE A 128 -3.34 -20.94 -19.60
CA ILE A 128 -4.14 -19.77 -19.95
C ILE A 128 -4.89 -20.07 -21.25
N CYS A 129 -6.20 -20.07 -21.21
CA CYS A 129 -7.07 -20.14 -22.38
C CYS A 129 -7.75 -18.77 -22.57
N VAL A 130 -7.73 -18.25 -23.79
CA VAL A 130 -8.38 -17.00 -24.16
C VAL A 130 -9.58 -17.31 -25.06
N GLY A 131 -10.74 -16.79 -24.70
CA GLY A 131 -11.98 -17.02 -25.46
C GLY A 131 -12.00 -16.23 -26.76
N ALA A 132 -12.20 -16.92 -27.88
CA ALA A 132 -12.40 -16.28 -29.19
C ALA A 132 -13.73 -15.51 -29.23
N GLY A 133 -13.78 -14.42 -29.96
CA GLY A 133 -15.02 -13.71 -30.28
C GLY A 133 -15.96 -14.59 -31.10
N GLY A 134 -17.27 -14.35 -30.97
CA GLY A 134 -18.29 -15.01 -31.77
C GLY A 134 -18.12 -14.69 -33.25
N THR A 135 -18.22 -15.72 -34.09
CA THR A 135 -17.89 -15.65 -35.52
C THR A 135 -19.11 -15.59 -36.42
N ILE A 136 -18.90 -15.09 -37.64
CA ILE A 136 -19.87 -15.09 -38.74
C ILE A 136 -19.39 -16.05 -39.84
N SER A 137 -19.65 -17.34 -39.66
CA SER A 137 -19.23 -18.38 -40.59
C SER A 137 -19.95 -18.28 -41.93
N SER A 138 -21.22 -17.85 -41.95
CA SER A 138 -21.99 -17.56 -43.16
C SER A 138 -22.90 -16.35 -42.94
N ARG A 139 -23.06 -15.53 -43.96
CA ARG A 139 -23.90 -14.35 -43.94
C ARG A 139 -25.35 -14.65 -44.24
N GLY A 140 -26.28 -14.10 -43.47
CA GLY A 140 -27.72 -14.28 -43.59
C GLY A 140 -28.43 -14.17 -42.26
N GLN A 141 -29.72 -13.79 -42.28
CA GLN A 141 -30.53 -13.67 -41.07
C GLN A 141 -31.00 -14.99 -40.46
N ASP A 142 -30.97 -16.05 -41.27
CA ASP A 142 -31.34 -17.41 -40.90
C ASP A 142 -30.14 -18.23 -40.38
N LYS A 143 -28.96 -17.65 -40.37
CA LYS A 143 -27.72 -18.35 -40.00
C LYS A 143 -27.37 -18.13 -38.57
N ALA A 144 -27.17 -19.22 -37.82
CA ALA A 144 -26.62 -19.18 -36.51
C ALA A 144 -25.22 -18.56 -36.51
N ARG A 145 -24.86 -17.90 -35.42
CA ARG A 145 -23.51 -17.37 -35.21
C ARG A 145 -22.68 -18.40 -34.47
N GLY A 146 -21.36 -18.36 -34.68
CA GLY A 146 -20.44 -19.09 -33.83
C GLY A 146 -20.49 -18.57 -32.41
N GLU A 147 -20.44 -19.47 -31.45
CA GLU A 147 -20.43 -19.12 -30.03
C GLU A 147 -19.13 -18.41 -29.68
N ALA A 148 -19.23 -17.46 -28.76
CA ALA A 148 -18.06 -16.79 -28.18
C ALA A 148 -17.40 -17.70 -27.14
N GLY A 149 -16.07 -17.70 -27.10
CA GLY A 149 -15.27 -18.60 -26.27
C GLY A 149 -15.14 -18.16 -24.82
N THR A 150 -14.84 -19.14 -23.98
CA THR A 150 -14.54 -18.94 -22.55
C THR A 150 -13.05 -18.64 -22.34
N SER A 151 -12.74 -17.66 -21.47
CA SER A 151 -11.38 -17.45 -20.99
C SER A 151 -11.19 -18.08 -19.60
N SER A 152 -10.05 -18.76 -19.39
CA SER A 152 -9.79 -19.43 -18.10
C SER A 152 -8.32 -19.47 -17.73
N VAL A 153 -8.07 -19.63 -16.42
CA VAL A 153 -6.74 -19.80 -15.82
C VAL A 153 -6.79 -20.98 -14.85
N SER A 154 -6.00 -22.02 -15.10
CA SER A 154 -5.95 -23.23 -14.26
C SER A 154 -4.57 -23.89 -14.28
N ASN A 155 -4.24 -24.68 -13.27
CA ASN A 155 -3.03 -25.52 -13.24
C ASN A 155 -3.36 -27.03 -13.40
N GLY A 156 -4.55 -27.36 -13.84
CA GLY A 156 -5.03 -28.73 -13.97
C GLY A 156 -5.58 -29.34 -12.68
N VAL A 157 -5.34 -28.73 -11.54
CA VAL A 157 -5.86 -29.12 -10.22
C VAL A 157 -6.86 -28.08 -9.69
N VAL A 158 -6.50 -26.82 -9.84
CA VAL A 158 -7.31 -25.67 -9.40
C VAL A 158 -7.62 -24.79 -10.62
N GLU A 159 -8.88 -24.47 -10.82
CA GLU A 159 -9.33 -23.43 -11.73
C GLU A 159 -9.52 -22.14 -10.91
N VAL A 160 -8.66 -21.14 -11.17
CA VAL A 160 -8.70 -19.85 -10.48
C VAL A 160 -9.85 -18.99 -10.98
N VAL A 161 -10.07 -19.01 -12.30
CA VAL A 161 -11.11 -18.24 -12.96
C VAL A 161 -11.54 -18.92 -14.27
N SER A 162 -12.85 -18.87 -14.54
CA SER A 162 -13.46 -19.29 -15.81
C SER A 162 -14.58 -18.32 -16.17
N VAL A 163 -14.46 -17.68 -17.32
CA VAL A 163 -15.32 -16.57 -17.73
C VAL A 163 -15.90 -16.84 -19.13
N PRO A 164 -17.21 -17.04 -19.23
CA PRO A 164 -17.85 -17.41 -20.51
C PRO A 164 -17.90 -16.24 -21.49
N GLY A 165 -18.08 -16.58 -22.76
CA GLY A 165 -18.30 -15.62 -23.82
C GLY A 165 -19.70 -15.00 -23.83
N GLY A 166 -19.87 -13.92 -24.58
CA GLY A 166 -21.13 -13.22 -24.80
C GLY A 166 -22.09 -13.91 -25.74
N GLY A 167 -23.38 -13.64 -25.60
CA GLY A 167 -24.42 -14.18 -26.45
C GLY A 167 -24.49 -13.50 -27.83
N ALA A 168 -24.81 -14.26 -28.90
CA ALA A 168 -24.96 -13.69 -30.23
C ALA A 168 -26.29 -12.94 -30.41
N GLY A 169 -26.27 -11.93 -31.26
CA GLY A 169 -27.48 -11.18 -31.65
C GLY A 169 -28.49 -12.00 -32.41
N GLY A 170 -29.77 -11.66 -32.26
CA GLY A 170 -30.89 -12.31 -32.93
C GLY A 170 -31.31 -11.63 -34.24
N SER A 171 -32.10 -12.33 -35.01
CA SER A 171 -32.76 -11.85 -36.21
C SER A 171 -34.27 -12.14 -36.17
N ARG A 172 -34.93 -11.84 -37.27
CA ARG A 172 -36.31 -12.25 -37.47
C ARG A 172 -36.53 -13.79 -37.35
N ASP A 173 -35.58 -14.57 -37.81
CA ASP A 173 -35.69 -16.03 -37.98
C ASP A 173 -34.74 -16.81 -37.04
N THR A 174 -33.93 -16.11 -36.26
CA THR A 174 -32.96 -16.68 -35.31
C THR A 174 -33.05 -15.95 -33.97
N TYR A 175 -33.23 -16.70 -32.89
CA TYR A 175 -33.22 -16.12 -31.51
C TYR A 175 -31.84 -15.60 -31.15
N PRO A 176 -31.75 -14.52 -30.37
CA PRO A 176 -30.53 -14.17 -29.72
C PRO A 176 -30.12 -15.26 -28.71
N THR A 177 -28.85 -15.44 -28.52
CA THR A 177 -28.35 -16.49 -27.60
C THR A 177 -28.00 -15.94 -26.24
N VAL A 178 -28.16 -16.80 -25.24
CA VAL A 178 -27.66 -16.61 -23.89
C VAL A 178 -26.12 -16.65 -23.90
N GLY A 179 -25.50 -15.85 -23.08
CA GLY A 179 -24.04 -15.79 -22.87
C GLY A 179 -23.74 -15.12 -21.56
N ALA A 180 -22.50 -14.72 -21.33
CA ALA A 180 -22.13 -13.95 -20.13
C ALA A 180 -23.04 -12.72 -19.98
N ALA A 181 -23.12 -11.92 -21.05
CA ALA A 181 -24.22 -10.98 -21.26
C ALA A 181 -25.03 -11.43 -22.49
N GLY A 182 -26.35 -11.24 -22.49
CA GLY A 182 -27.24 -11.73 -23.55
C GLY A 182 -27.15 -10.96 -24.84
N GLY A 183 -27.36 -11.64 -25.99
CA GLY A 183 -27.48 -11.00 -27.30
C GLY A 183 -28.74 -10.16 -27.43
N GLY A 184 -28.72 -9.08 -28.25
CA GLY A 184 -29.86 -8.23 -28.57
C GLY A 184 -30.89 -8.91 -29.43
N GLY A 185 -32.18 -8.70 -29.18
CA GLY A 185 -33.28 -9.23 -29.96
C GLY A 185 -33.48 -8.51 -31.27
N SER A 186 -34.15 -9.13 -32.24
CA SER A 186 -34.58 -8.50 -33.48
C SER A 186 -35.83 -9.17 -33.94
N GLY A 187 -36.93 -8.49 -34.15
CA GLY A 187 -38.09 -9.26 -34.45
C GLY A 187 -39.22 -8.61 -35.22
N ALA A 188 -39.85 -9.42 -36.10
CA ALA A 188 -41.16 -9.15 -36.65
C ALA A 188 -42.31 -9.59 -35.72
N SER A 189 -42.01 -10.32 -34.65
CA SER A 189 -42.94 -10.76 -33.61
C SER A 189 -42.34 -10.47 -32.22
N SER A 190 -43.20 -10.41 -31.22
CA SER A 190 -42.77 -10.18 -29.82
C SER A 190 -41.75 -11.23 -29.31
N THR A 191 -41.77 -12.42 -29.83
CA THR A 191 -40.92 -13.55 -29.45
C THR A 191 -39.46 -13.39 -29.84
N PHE A 192 -39.20 -12.84 -31.06
CA PHE A 192 -37.84 -12.63 -31.56
C PHE A 192 -37.27 -11.24 -31.17
N ALA A 193 -38.18 -10.32 -30.75
CA ALA A 193 -37.79 -8.98 -30.34
C ALA A 193 -37.13 -8.96 -28.98
N ALA A 194 -37.39 -9.96 -28.14
CA ALA A 194 -36.79 -10.01 -26.79
C ALA A 194 -35.27 -10.26 -26.90
N GLY A 195 -34.48 -9.49 -26.17
CA GLY A 195 -33.06 -9.80 -25.96
C GLY A 195 -32.91 -11.06 -25.10
N ALA A 196 -31.82 -11.77 -25.28
CA ALA A 196 -31.49 -12.93 -24.46
C ALA A 196 -31.05 -12.52 -23.05
N GLU A 197 -31.22 -13.43 -22.11
CA GLU A 197 -30.73 -13.23 -20.72
C GLU A 197 -29.19 -13.46 -20.67
N GLY A 198 -28.51 -12.75 -19.76
CA GLY A 198 -27.16 -13.09 -19.37
C GLY A 198 -27.18 -14.17 -18.30
N ASN A 199 -26.12 -14.97 -18.23
CA ASN A 199 -25.99 -16.08 -17.28
C ASN A 199 -24.76 -16.02 -16.40
N TYR A 200 -24.00 -14.92 -16.43
CA TYR A 200 -22.75 -14.79 -15.67
C TYR A 200 -22.77 -13.54 -14.77
N THR A 201 -22.35 -13.72 -13.55
CA THR A 201 -22.14 -12.61 -12.61
C THR A 201 -20.68 -12.16 -12.72
N ASN A 202 -20.49 -10.95 -13.20
CA ASN A 202 -19.18 -10.33 -13.39
C ASN A 202 -18.62 -9.82 -12.07
N SER A 203 -17.31 -9.66 -11.96
CA SER A 203 -16.65 -9.13 -10.77
C SER A 203 -15.47 -8.26 -11.13
N VAL A 204 -15.41 -7.03 -10.63
CA VAL A 204 -14.26 -6.14 -10.73
C VAL A 204 -14.09 -5.41 -9.40
N GLY A 205 -12.87 -5.40 -8.85
CA GLY A 205 -12.58 -4.75 -7.58
C GLY A 205 -13.38 -5.30 -6.38
N GLY A 206 -13.80 -6.58 -6.44
CA GLY A 206 -14.61 -7.23 -5.40
C GLY A 206 -16.11 -6.88 -5.46
N VAL A 207 -16.56 -6.09 -6.43
CA VAL A 207 -17.97 -5.76 -6.64
C VAL A 207 -18.57 -6.69 -7.70
N LEU A 208 -19.76 -7.23 -7.43
CA LEU A 208 -20.49 -8.14 -8.34
C LEU A 208 -21.45 -7.35 -9.23
N TYR A 209 -21.51 -7.71 -10.49
CA TYR A 209 -22.34 -7.08 -11.54
C TYR A 209 -23.11 -8.12 -12.35
N GLY A 210 -24.38 -7.85 -12.64
CA GLY A 210 -25.21 -8.68 -13.50
C GLY A 210 -25.82 -9.92 -12.84
N PRO A 211 -26.24 -10.91 -13.61
CA PRO A 211 -26.14 -11.03 -15.08
C PRO A 211 -27.00 -9.99 -15.83
N TYR A 212 -26.56 -9.59 -17.03
CA TYR A 212 -27.23 -8.57 -17.83
C TYR A 212 -27.78 -9.10 -19.15
N MET A 213 -28.97 -8.63 -19.54
CA MET A 213 -29.68 -9.06 -20.74
C MET A 213 -29.44 -8.11 -21.94
N GLY A 214 -29.63 -8.64 -23.14
CA GLY A 214 -29.69 -7.85 -24.37
C GLY A 214 -30.93 -6.97 -24.43
N GLY A 215 -30.84 -5.90 -25.22
CA GLY A 215 -31.94 -4.97 -25.48
C GLY A 215 -33.04 -5.60 -26.39
N TRP A 216 -34.23 -5.08 -26.27
CA TRP A 216 -35.37 -5.45 -27.11
C TRP A 216 -35.27 -4.78 -28.47
N GLY A 217 -35.45 -5.53 -29.55
CA GLY A 217 -35.64 -4.98 -30.89
C GLY A 217 -37.02 -4.35 -31.05
N GLY A 218 -37.17 -3.43 -32.03
CA GLY A 218 -38.45 -2.80 -32.33
C GLY A 218 -39.43 -3.80 -32.96
N THR A 219 -40.64 -3.91 -32.42
CA THR A 219 -41.66 -4.89 -32.83
C THR A 219 -42.72 -4.37 -33.78
N MET A 220 -42.90 -3.03 -33.93
CA MET A 220 -43.94 -2.41 -34.72
C MET A 220 -43.44 -2.01 -36.11
N LEU A 221 -44.35 -1.78 -37.06
CA LEU A 221 -44.05 -1.32 -38.43
C LEU A 221 -43.22 -0.04 -38.46
N GLU A 222 -43.35 0.76 -37.41
CA GLU A 222 -42.72 2.08 -37.25
C GLU A 222 -41.46 2.02 -36.36
N THR A 223 -41.09 0.85 -35.77
CA THR A 223 -39.96 0.71 -34.83
C THR A 223 -39.17 -0.60 -35.06
N SER A 224 -38.72 -0.81 -36.30
CA SER A 224 -38.12 -2.11 -36.71
C SER A 224 -36.58 -2.09 -36.65
N TYR A 225 -35.98 -1.67 -35.51
CA TYR A 225 -34.55 -1.77 -35.31
C TYR A 225 -34.14 -3.06 -34.56
N GLY A 226 -32.91 -3.44 -34.67
CA GLY A 226 -32.33 -4.51 -33.85
C GLY A 226 -32.03 -4.05 -32.47
N GLY A 227 -32.20 -4.89 -31.45
CA GLY A 227 -31.80 -4.62 -30.06
C GLY A 227 -30.28 -4.64 -29.90
N GLY A 228 -29.72 -3.85 -29.06
CA GLY A 228 -28.31 -3.91 -28.65
C GLY A 228 -28.04 -5.09 -27.74
N GLY A 229 -26.82 -5.62 -27.72
CA GLY A 229 -26.41 -6.64 -26.78
C GLY A 229 -26.27 -6.12 -25.35
N GLY A 230 -26.38 -6.96 -24.33
CA GLY A 230 -26.02 -6.64 -22.96
C GLY A 230 -24.50 -6.49 -22.80
N GLY A 231 -24.05 -5.68 -21.86
CA GLY A 231 -22.66 -5.57 -21.47
C GLY A 231 -22.39 -6.22 -20.10
N ALA A 232 -21.14 -6.38 -19.73
CA ALA A 232 -20.75 -6.90 -18.42
C ALA A 232 -21.15 -5.97 -17.25
N GLY A 233 -21.37 -4.68 -17.51
CA GLY A 233 -21.75 -3.65 -16.53
C GLY A 233 -23.19 -3.15 -16.61
N ALA A 234 -23.90 -3.40 -17.73
CA ALA A 234 -25.27 -2.93 -17.92
C ALA A 234 -26.08 -3.74 -18.95
N ASN A 235 -27.40 -3.69 -18.84
CA ASN A 235 -28.30 -4.23 -19.88
C ASN A 235 -28.19 -3.44 -21.18
N GLY A 236 -28.46 -4.10 -22.32
CA GLY A 236 -28.75 -3.39 -23.55
C GLY A 236 -30.11 -2.66 -23.46
N ALA A 237 -30.21 -1.47 -24.05
CA ALA A 237 -31.39 -0.62 -24.01
C ALA A 237 -31.87 -0.27 -25.43
N GLY A 238 -33.01 -0.83 -25.88
CA GLY A 238 -33.47 -0.66 -27.27
C GLY A 238 -32.39 -1.11 -28.24
N ALA A 239 -31.96 -0.25 -29.17
CA ALA A 239 -30.88 -0.53 -30.09
C ALA A 239 -29.48 -0.37 -29.47
N THR A 240 -29.33 0.31 -28.36
CA THR A 240 -28.04 0.63 -27.77
C THR A 240 -27.49 -0.57 -26.98
N GLY A 241 -26.21 -0.85 -27.16
CA GLY A 241 -25.50 -1.88 -26.40
C GLY A 241 -25.24 -1.48 -24.96
N GLY A 242 -25.19 -2.46 -24.05
CA GLY A 242 -24.86 -2.27 -22.64
C GLY A 242 -23.38 -1.94 -22.43
N GLU A 243 -23.08 -1.11 -21.43
CA GLU A 243 -21.71 -0.80 -21.04
C GLU A 243 -20.99 -2.00 -20.43
N GLY A 244 -19.68 -2.06 -20.63
CA GLY A 244 -18.80 -3.02 -19.97
C GLY A 244 -18.33 -2.58 -18.59
N LEU A 245 -17.30 -3.23 -18.10
CA LEU A 245 -16.65 -2.92 -16.83
C LEU A 245 -15.23 -2.38 -17.04
N ALA A 246 -14.90 -1.32 -16.34
CA ALA A 246 -13.58 -0.71 -16.39
C ALA A 246 -12.62 -1.42 -15.45
N SER A 247 -11.39 -1.67 -15.92
CA SER A 247 -10.26 -2.13 -15.11
C SER A 247 -9.02 -1.29 -15.42
N ASP A 248 -8.22 -1.00 -14.41
CA ASP A 248 -6.93 -0.31 -14.50
C ASP A 248 -5.74 -1.25 -14.36
N ILE A 249 -5.95 -2.54 -14.53
CA ILE A 249 -4.92 -3.58 -14.36
C ILE A 249 -3.66 -3.32 -15.19
N THR A 250 -3.81 -2.68 -16.37
CA THR A 250 -2.70 -2.32 -17.28
C THR A 250 -2.00 -1.00 -16.91
N GLY A 251 -2.45 -0.32 -15.84
CA GLY A 251 -1.99 1.02 -15.46
C GLY A 251 -2.80 2.16 -16.08
N VAL A 252 -3.69 1.86 -17.02
CA VAL A 252 -4.68 2.78 -17.60
C VAL A 252 -6.05 2.12 -17.55
N SER A 253 -7.10 2.94 -17.40
CA SER A 253 -8.48 2.43 -17.36
C SER A 253 -8.93 2.00 -18.76
N VAL A 254 -9.30 0.71 -18.91
CA VAL A 254 -9.86 0.13 -20.14
C VAL A 254 -11.19 -0.55 -19.82
N VAL A 255 -12.18 -0.34 -20.68
CA VAL A 255 -13.50 -0.97 -20.55
C VAL A 255 -13.54 -2.30 -21.30
N TYR A 256 -14.00 -3.35 -20.65
CA TYR A 256 -14.09 -4.71 -21.16
C TYR A 256 -15.53 -5.24 -21.15
N GLY A 257 -15.87 -6.12 -22.08
CA GLY A 257 -17.14 -6.83 -22.09
C GLY A 257 -18.36 -5.96 -22.41
N SER A 258 -18.23 -4.90 -23.20
CA SER A 258 -19.38 -4.10 -23.65
C SER A 258 -20.22 -4.81 -24.69
N GLY A 259 -21.52 -4.54 -24.73
CA GLY A 259 -22.44 -5.07 -25.75
C GLY A 259 -22.44 -4.27 -27.04
N GLY A 260 -22.61 -4.92 -28.19
CA GLY A 260 -22.70 -4.32 -29.51
C GLY A 260 -24.04 -3.60 -29.74
N GLY A 261 -24.03 -2.57 -30.56
CA GLY A 261 -25.26 -1.86 -31.00
C GLY A 261 -26.10 -2.68 -31.99
N GLY A 262 -27.41 -2.57 -31.90
CA GLY A 262 -28.35 -3.17 -32.87
C GLY A 262 -28.42 -2.38 -34.15
N GLY A 263 -28.65 -3.07 -35.30
CA GLY A 263 -28.74 -2.48 -36.62
C GLY A 263 -30.02 -1.65 -36.82
N GLY A 264 -29.91 -0.60 -37.60
CA GLY A 264 -31.02 0.26 -38.01
C GLY A 264 -31.91 -0.37 -39.09
N HIS A 265 -32.98 0.36 -39.45
CA HIS A 265 -33.92 -0.02 -40.50
C HIS A 265 -34.37 1.19 -41.30
N CYS A 266 -34.42 1.05 -42.65
CA CYS A 266 -35.02 2.01 -43.54
C CYS A 266 -36.07 1.35 -44.44
N ARG A 267 -37.19 2.04 -44.61
CA ARG A 267 -38.24 1.65 -45.55
C ARG A 267 -38.75 2.86 -46.30
N VAL A 268 -38.31 2.99 -47.53
CA VAL A 268 -38.59 4.17 -48.38
C VAL A 268 -40.08 4.29 -48.72
N ASP A 269 -40.78 3.20 -49.13
CA ASP A 269 -42.18 3.18 -49.50
C ASP A 269 -43.14 3.54 -48.36
N LYS A 270 -42.67 3.58 -47.13
CA LYS A 270 -43.42 3.96 -45.92
C LYS A 270 -42.93 5.21 -45.24
N GLY A 271 -41.81 5.78 -45.72
CA GLY A 271 -41.16 6.92 -45.06
C GLY A 271 -40.61 6.58 -43.65
N VAL A 272 -40.32 5.31 -43.38
CA VAL A 272 -39.87 4.84 -42.06
C VAL A 272 -38.35 4.71 -42.01
N ARG A 273 -37.76 5.35 -41.00
CA ARG A 273 -36.31 5.26 -40.73
C ARG A 273 -36.09 5.09 -39.24
N HIS A 274 -35.25 4.10 -38.90
CA HIS A 274 -34.73 3.93 -37.52
C HIS A 274 -33.22 3.75 -37.60
N ASN A 275 -32.52 4.57 -36.86
CA ASN A 275 -31.08 4.48 -36.74
C ASN A 275 -30.69 3.20 -35.99
N GLY A 276 -29.52 2.64 -36.30
CA GLY A 276 -28.88 1.64 -35.49
C GLY A 276 -28.42 2.27 -34.17
N GLY A 277 -28.20 1.44 -33.16
CA GLY A 277 -27.74 1.86 -31.87
C GLY A 277 -26.22 1.94 -31.79
N GLU A 278 -25.75 2.75 -30.87
CA GLU A 278 -24.34 2.73 -30.48
C GLU A 278 -24.07 1.49 -29.64
N GLY A 279 -22.89 0.91 -29.81
CA GLY A 279 -22.39 -0.09 -28.87
C GLY A 279 -21.97 0.57 -27.56
N GLY A 280 -21.84 -0.18 -26.48
CA GLY A 280 -21.14 0.28 -25.31
C GLY A 280 -19.66 0.58 -25.64
N THR A 281 -18.93 1.15 -24.70
CA THR A 281 -17.52 1.54 -24.91
C THR A 281 -16.69 0.35 -25.45
N ASN A 282 -15.92 0.58 -26.50
CA ASN A 282 -15.12 -0.42 -27.22
C ASN A 282 -15.92 -1.47 -28.05
N ALA A 283 -17.24 -1.47 -28.00
CA ALA A 283 -18.07 -2.38 -28.81
C ALA A 283 -18.41 -1.81 -30.19
N GLY A 284 -18.92 -2.66 -31.05
CA GLY A 284 -19.30 -2.27 -32.41
C GLY A 284 -20.60 -1.46 -32.44
N ASN A 285 -20.67 -0.41 -33.27
CA ASN A 285 -21.87 0.36 -33.50
C ASN A 285 -22.72 -0.24 -34.61
N GLY A 286 -24.02 -0.30 -34.44
CA GLY A 286 -24.97 -0.82 -35.40
C GLY A 286 -24.97 -0.06 -36.73
N GLY A 287 -25.20 -0.78 -37.82
CA GLY A 287 -25.29 -0.20 -39.14
C GLY A 287 -26.50 0.72 -39.29
N ASN A 288 -26.35 1.82 -40.04
CA ASN A 288 -27.39 2.80 -40.33
C ASN A 288 -27.73 2.91 -41.79
N CYS A 289 -28.92 3.45 -42.11
CA CYS A 289 -29.23 3.85 -43.48
C CYS A 289 -29.97 5.18 -43.50
N GLU A 290 -29.73 5.92 -44.56
CA GLU A 290 -30.36 7.18 -44.90
C GLU A 290 -30.84 7.15 -46.32
N TRP A 291 -31.81 8.00 -46.69
CA TRP A 291 -32.19 8.18 -48.07
C TRP A 291 -32.32 9.68 -48.40
N ASP A 292 -31.94 10.03 -49.63
CA ASP A 292 -32.13 11.32 -50.23
C ASP A 292 -33.06 11.17 -51.44
N ILE A 293 -34.02 12.06 -51.55
CA ILE A 293 -34.94 12.19 -52.69
C ILE A 293 -34.33 13.25 -53.60
N VAL A 294 -33.90 12.87 -54.78
CA VAL A 294 -33.32 13.78 -55.78
C VAL A 294 -34.26 13.83 -57.02
N ASP A 295 -34.08 14.82 -57.91
CA ASP A 295 -34.85 15.00 -59.13
C ASP A 295 -36.37 15.10 -58.91
N ASP A 296 -36.80 16.01 -58.00
CA ASP A 296 -38.22 16.27 -57.67
C ASP A 296 -39.04 15.02 -57.33
N GLY A 297 -38.39 14.02 -56.73
CA GLY A 297 -39.02 12.77 -56.31
C GLY A 297 -38.87 11.60 -57.31
N ALA A 298 -38.15 11.79 -58.41
CA ALA A 298 -37.98 10.74 -59.44
C ALA A 298 -36.95 9.68 -59.04
N THR A 299 -35.95 10.05 -58.22
CA THR A 299 -34.87 9.15 -57.78
C THR A 299 -34.72 9.20 -56.27
N THR A 300 -34.64 8.03 -55.63
CA THR A 300 -34.35 7.88 -54.20
C THR A 300 -32.99 7.18 -54.05
N ASN A 301 -32.03 7.89 -53.49
CA ASN A 301 -30.73 7.33 -53.14
C ASN A 301 -30.78 6.85 -51.69
N ILE A 302 -30.36 5.57 -51.47
CA ILE A 302 -30.20 4.99 -50.14
C ILE A 302 -28.69 4.98 -49.82
N VAL A 303 -28.32 5.64 -48.74
CA VAL A 303 -26.95 5.62 -48.21
C VAL A 303 -26.90 4.68 -47.01
N VAL A 304 -26.06 3.66 -47.10
CA VAL A 304 -25.90 2.64 -46.04
C VAL A 304 -24.57 2.85 -45.35
N THR A 305 -24.61 3.01 -44.02
CA THR A 305 -23.43 3.00 -43.17
C THR A 305 -23.30 1.60 -42.56
N LYS A 306 -22.17 0.93 -42.84
CA LYS A 306 -21.90 -0.41 -42.31
C LYS A 306 -21.73 -0.37 -40.80
N ALA A 307 -22.07 -1.46 -40.11
CA ALA A 307 -21.74 -1.67 -38.70
C ALA A 307 -20.22 -1.60 -38.51
N SER A 308 -19.79 -1.02 -37.39
CA SER A 308 -18.39 -0.96 -37.03
C SER A 308 -17.98 -2.18 -36.18
N ALA A 309 -16.75 -2.64 -36.34
CA ALA A 309 -16.21 -3.71 -35.53
C ALA A 309 -15.88 -3.23 -34.13
N PRO A 310 -15.96 -4.10 -33.11
CA PRO A 310 -15.48 -3.81 -31.76
C PRO A 310 -13.95 -3.71 -31.74
N ILE A 311 -13.41 -3.13 -30.65
CA ILE A 311 -11.95 -3.11 -30.42
C ILE A 311 -11.47 -4.50 -30.01
N ALA A 312 -10.41 -4.98 -30.66
CA ALA A 312 -9.85 -6.30 -30.42
C ALA A 312 -9.43 -6.52 -28.96
N ASN A 313 -9.51 -7.75 -28.48
CA ASN A 313 -9.06 -8.19 -27.16
C ASN A 313 -9.75 -7.47 -25.97
N THR A 314 -10.98 -7.02 -26.18
CA THR A 314 -11.81 -6.39 -25.13
C THR A 314 -13.01 -7.25 -24.72
N GLY A 315 -13.24 -8.37 -25.39
CA GLY A 315 -14.43 -9.19 -25.19
C GLY A 315 -15.74 -8.46 -25.57
N ALA A 316 -15.65 -7.39 -26.35
CA ALA A 316 -16.81 -6.58 -26.69
C ALA A 316 -17.66 -7.22 -27.80
N GLY A 317 -18.97 -7.03 -27.70
CA GLY A 317 -19.94 -7.58 -28.64
C GLY A 317 -19.86 -6.92 -30.01
N GLY A 318 -20.08 -7.73 -31.06
CA GLY A 318 -20.20 -7.31 -32.46
C GLY A 318 -21.53 -6.61 -32.72
N ALA A 319 -21.55 -5.71 -33.67
CA ALA A 319 -22.70 -4.89 -34.02
C ALA A 319 -23.66 -5.56 -35.02
N GLY A 320 -24.95 -5.24 -34.90
CA GLY A 320 -25.99 -5.67 -35.81
C GLY A 320 -25.96 -4.96 -37.18
N GLY A 321 -26.22 -5.67 -38.22
CA GLY A 321 -26.33 -5.12 -39.58
C GLY A 321 -27.66 -4.41 -39.85
N VAL A 322 -27.62 -3.37 -40.68
CA VAL A 322 -28.81 -2.59 -41.07
C VAL A 322 -29.71 -3.34 -42.04
N SER A 323 -31.03 -3.16 -41.91
CA SER A 323 -32.02 -3.67 -42.88
C SER A 323 -32.61 -2.52 -43.71
N PHE A 324 -32.88 -2.75 -44.97
CA PHE A 324 -33.51 -1.78 -45.86
C PHE A 324 -34.44 -2.43 -46.88
N GLY A 325 -35.51 -1.71 -47.30
CA GLY A 325 -36.50 -2.24 -48.26
C GLY A 325 -37.36 -1.15 -48.87
N GLY A 326 -38.16 -1.49 -49.91
CA GLY A 326 -39.22 -0.70 -50.49
C GLY A 326 -38.79 0.49 -51.37
N GLY A 327 -37.64 0.42 -52.06
CA GLY A 327 -37.22 1.44 -53.04
C GLY A 327 -37.41 0.97 -54.46
N ALA A 328 -37.85 1.90 -55.36
CA ALA A 328 -38.17 1.58 -56.76
C ALA A 328 -36.96 1.17 -57.60
N ASN A 329 -35.72 1.34 -57.20
CA ASN A 329 -34.50 1.01 -57.91
C ASN A 329 -33.55 0.13 -57.11
N SER A 330 -34.08 -0.89 -56.43
CA SER A 330 -33.24 -1.83 -55.63
C SER A 330 -32.37 -2.77 -56.46
N SER A 331 -32.42 -2.70 -57.80
CA SER A 331 -31.60 -3.52 -58.72
C SER A 331 -30.12 -3.09 -58.79
N ASP A 332 -29.79 -1.84 -58.46
CA ASP A 332 -28.43 -1.30 -58.62
C ASP A 332 -27.54 -1.43 -57.40
N TYR A 333 -28.09 -1.85 -56.26
CA TYR A 333 -27.25 -2.17 -55.09
C TYR A 333 -26.78 -3.63 -55.27
N GLY A 334 -25.66 -3.79 -55.93
CA GLY A 334 -25.02 -5.09 -56.16
C GLY A 334 -24.80 -5.83 -54.84
N GLY A 335 -25.61 -6.83 -54.60
CA GLY A 335 -25.43 -8.02 -53.76
C GLY A 335 -24.84 -7.92 -52.37
N GLU A 336 -24.39 -6.77 -51.91
CA GLU A 336 -23.75 -6.67 -50.62
C GLU A 336 -24.74 -6.31 -49.52
N TYR A 337 -24.97 -7.25 -48.61
CA TYR A 337 -25.70 -7.04 -47.36
C TYR A 337 -24.96 -6.01 -46.48
N ALA A 338 -25.70 -5.23 -45.71
CA ALA A 338 -25.13 -4.35 -44.71
C ALA A 338 -24.68 -5.17 -43.49
N TYR A 339 -23.46 -5.55 -43.56
CA TYR A 339 -22.87 -6.58 -42.74
C TYR A 339 -22.81 -6.22 -41.21
N ALA A 340 -23.27 -7.18 -40.41
CA ALA A 340 -22.94 -7.28 -38.99
C ALA A 340 -21.43 -7.54 -38.80
N THR A 341 -20.96 -7.36 -37.57
CA THR A 341 -19.57 -7.64 -37.19
C THR A 341 -19.45 -8.81 -36.23
N GLU A 342 -18.35 -9.49 -36.27
CA GLU A 342 -17.94 -10.48 -35.28
C GLU A 342 -17.73 -9.82 -33.93
N GLY A 343 -17.78 -10.59 -32.84
CA GLY A 343 -17.38 -10.16 -31.54
C GLY A 343 -15.87 -10.05 -31.41
N ALA A 344 -15.38 -9.25 -30.48
CA ALA A 344 -13.97 -9.20 -30.17
C ALA A 344 -13.55 -10.42 -29.34
N ASP A 345 -12.31 -10.87 -29.56
CA ASP A 345 -11.68 -11.83 -28.68
C ASP A 345 -11.61 -11.32 -27.25
N GLY A 346 -11.58 -12.24 -26.30
CA GLY A 346 -11.29 -11.96 -24.90
C GLY A 346 -9.82 -11.65 -24.64
N VAL A 347 -9.48 -11.57 -23.40
CA VAL A 347 -8.10 -11.37 -22.93
C VAL A 347 -7.93 -11.95 -21.53
N VAL A 348 -6.75 -12.44 -21.23
CA VAL A 348 -6.33 -12.72 -19.85
C VAL A 348 -5.12 -11.86 -19.53
N ILE A 349 -5.17 -11.16 -18.40
CA ILE A 349 -4.11 -10.28 -17.94
C ILE A 349 -3.73 -10.68 -16.51
N ILE A 350 -2.44 -10.91 -16.29
CA ILE A 350 -1.87 -11.20 -14.97
C ILE A 350 -0.90 -10.07 -14.63
N ARG A 351 -1.17 -9.35 -13.54
CA ARG A 351 -0.31 -8.30 -13.01
C ARG A 351 0.22 -8.70 -11.64
N TYR A 352 1.50 -8.47 -11.44
CA TYR A 352 2.12 -8.47 -10.11
C TYR A 352 2.99 -7.23 -9.93
N ASP A 353 3.06 -6.76 -8.69
CA ASP A 353 3.76 -5.55 -8.33
C ASP A 353 4.96 -5.91 -7.46
N ILE A 354 6.13 -5.41 -7.85
CA ILE A 354 7.37 -5.59 -7.12
C ILE A 354 7.78 -4.23 -6.55
N PRO A 355 7.94 -4.09 -5.24
CA PRO A 355 8.40 -2.83 -4.67
C PRO A 355 9.85 -2.56 -5.11
N ASP A 356 10.18 -1.28 -5.25
CA ASP A 356 11.54 -0.85 -5.59
C ASP A 356 12.55 -1.22 -4.48
N THR A 357 12.05 -1.47 -3.26
CA THR A 357 12.80 -2.05 -2.14
C THR A 357 12.39 -3.51 -1.91
N PRO A 358 13.31 -4.42 -1.54
CA PRO A 358 12.99 -5.83 -1.29
C PRO A 358 11.99 -6.07 -0.17
N CYS A 359 11.88 -5.14 0.79
CA CYS A 359 10.86 -5.14 1.83
C CYS A 359 10.18 -3.78 1.90
N VAL A 360 8.92 -3.77 2.37
CA VAL A 360 8.10 -2.56 2.54
C VAL A 360 7.86 -2.32 4.03
N GLY A 361 7.95 -1.07 4.46
CA GLY A 361 7.71 -0.62 5.83
C GLY A 361 8.86 0.24 6.38
N GLY A 362 8.60 0.92 7.51
CA GLY A 362 9.53 1.82 8.18
C GLY A 362 9.22 3.30 7.92
N ASP A 363 9.38 4.12 8.96
CA ASP A 363 9.22 5.58 8.88
C ASP A 363 10.37 6.21 8.09
N VAL A 364 11.56 5.59 8.18
CA VAL A 364 12.76 5.95 7.44
C VAL A 364 13.38 4.70 6.84
N VAL A 365 13.66 4.74 5.54
CA VAL A 365 14.38 3.67 4.83
C VAL A 365 15.67 4.24 4.26
N THR A 366 16.81 3.67 4.67
CA THR A 366 18.13 4.05 4.16
C THR A 366 18.69 2.92 3.33
N VAL A 367 19.23 3.25 2.16
CA VAL A 367 19.87 2.30 1.26
C VAL A 367 21.31 2.73 1.00
N THR A 368 22.24 1.83 1.27
CA THR A 368 23.66 2.03 0.95
C THR A 368 24.14 0.92 0.05
N THR A 369 24.94 1.27 -0.97
CA THR A 369 25.49 0.29 -1.92
C THR A 369 26.99 0.19 -1.77
N ASN A 370 27.50 -1.03 -1.73
CA ASN A 370 28.93 -1.32 -1.76
C ASN A 370 29.21 -2.43 -2.78
N GLY A 371 29.75 -2.06 -3.92
CA GLY A 371 29.96 -2.97 -5.04
C GLY A 371 28.66 -3.56 -5.56
N TYR A 372 28.50 -4.87 -5.42
CA TYR A 372 27.32 -5.63 -5.86
C TYR A 372 26.37 -5.99 -4.70
N ARG A 373 26.45 -5.29 -3.58
CA ARG A 373 25.54 -5.44 -2.44
C ARG A 373 24.87 -4.14 -2.11
N ALA A 374 23.58 -4.19 -1.80
CA ALA A 374 22.82 -3.12 -1.22
C ALA A 374 22.43 -3.49 0.21
N THR A 375 22.72 -2.62 1.17
CA THR A 375 22.26 -2.71 2.55
C THR A 375 21.04 -1.83 2.72
N TYR A 376 19.96 -2.41 3.18
CA TYR A 376 18.71 -1.73 3.51
C TYR A 376 18.56 -1.64 5.03
N ILE A 377 18.20 -0.48 5.53
CA ILE A 377 17.93 -0.20 6.94
C ILE A 377 16.56 0.45 7.03
N HIS A 378 15.62 -0.25 7.65
CA HIS A 378 14.26 0.23 7.94
C HIS A 378 14.19 0.61 9.42
N MET A 379 13.81 1.86 9.71
CA MET A 379 13.68 2.39 11.07
C MET A 379 12.22 2.73 11.35
N PHE A 380 11.72 2.30 12.50
CA PHE A 380 10.37 2.53 13.01
C PHE A 380 10.47 3.31 14.31
N THR A 381 9.84 4.47 14.36
CA THR A 381 9.91 5.43 15.47
C THR A 381 8.54 5.90 15.95
N ASN A 382 7.46 5.61 15.21
CA ASN A 382 6.10 6.00 15.58
C ASN A 382 5.59 5.16 16.75
N THR A 383 5.29 5.80 17.87
CA THR A 383 4.80 5.17 19.11
C THR A 383 3.27 5.15 19.21
N SER A 384 2.57 5.94 18.40
CA SER A 384 1.10 6.10 18.48
C SER A 384 0.34 5.01 17.74
N GLU A 385 0.91 4.46 16.67
CA GLU A 385 0.27 3.43 15.84
C GLU A 385 1.25 2.30 15.51
N ALA A 386 0.71 1.10 15.39
CA ALA A 386 1.50 -0.04 14.94
C ALA A 386 1.81 0.10 13.44
N ALA A 387 3.06 -0.08 13.07
CA ALA A 387 3.50 -0.13 11.69
C ALA A 387 3.56 -1.57 11.18
N THR A 388 3.68 -1.74 9.87
CA THR A 388 3.88 -3.05 9.25
C THR A 388 5.22 -3.14 8.55
N PHE A 389 5.81 -4.34 8.54
CA PHE A 389 6.97 -4.69 7.73
C PHE A 389 6.66 -5.96 6.93
N THR A 390 6.79 -5.88 5.61
CA THR A 390 6.42 -6.97 4.70
C THR A 390 7.57 -7.30 3.75
N PRO A 391 8.18 -8.49 3.87
CA PRO A 391 9.13 -8.99 2.88
C PRO A 391 8.41 -9.29 1.56
N SER A 392 8.92 -8.76 0.44
CA SER A 392 8.39 -9.01 -0.90
C SER A 392 9.07 -10.21 -1.57
N VAL A 393 8.56 -10.59 -2.74
CA VAL A 393 9.19 -11.63 -3.59
C VAL A 393 10.59 -11.26 -4.07
N ALA A 394 10.96 -9.98 -4.03
CA ALA A 394 12.32 -9.52 -4.32
C ALA A 394 13.30 -9.75 -3.17
N PHE A 395 12.80 -10.06 -1.97
CA PHE A 395 13.62 -10.45 -0.83
C PHE A 395 14.10 -11.88 -1.01
N ASP A 396 15.41 -12.10 -1.04
CA ASP A 396 16.03 -13.40 -1.34
C ASP A 396 15.96 -14.42 -0.19
N GLY A 397 15.31 -14.05 0.93
CA GLY A 397 15.15 -14.92 2.10
C GLY A 397 16.40 -15.00 2.99
N THR A 398 17.32 -14.07 2.86
CA THR A 398 18.44 -13.93 3.81
C THR A 398 17.96 -13.57 5.20
N SER A 399 18.74 -13.88 6.22
CA SER A 399 18.41 -13.44 7.57
C SER A 399 18.46 -11.92 7.68
N VAL A 400 17.50 -11.34 8.38
CA VAL A 400 17.53 -9.94 8.75
C VAL A 400 18.11 -9.78 10.15
N ARG A 401 18.87 -8.72 10.37
CA ARG A 401 19.33 -8.28 11.69
C ARG A 401 18.31 -7.28 12.23
N MET A 402 17.85 -7.46 13.45
CA MET A 402 16.86 -6.63 14.11
C MET A 402 17.40 -6.09 15.42
N LEU A 403 17.19 -4.79 15.66
CA LEU A 403 17.35 -4.16 16.96
C LEU A 403 15.99 -3.68 17.44
N VAL A 404 15.60 -4.07 18.63
CA VAL A 404 14.35 -3.68 19.29
C VAL A 404 14.67 -3.03 20.62
N VAL A 405 14.27 -1.77 20.78
CA VAL A 405 14.57 -0.98 21.98
C VAL A 405 13.26 -0.48 22.59
N GLY A 406 13.02 -0.78 23.84
CA GLY A 406 11.87 -0.26 24.62
C GLY A 406 12.00 1.22 24.91
N GLY A 407 10.91 1.91 25.29
CA GLY A 407 10.95 3.30 25.74
C GLY A 407 11.74 3.44 27.05
N GLY A 408 12.44 4.55 27.23
CA GLY A 408 13.10 4.88 28.51
C GLY A 408 12.11 5.38 29.56
N GLY A 409 12.36 5.12 30.86
CA GLY A 409 11.54 5.62 31.96
C GLY A 409 11.68 7.13 32.17
N ALA A 410 10.65 7.78 32.69
CA ALA A 410 10.71 9.20 33.04
C ALA A 410 11.53 9.44 34.32
N GLY A 411 12.19 10.59 34.41
CA GLY A 411 12.77 11.09 35.66
C GLY A 411 11.70 11.63 36.61
N MET A 412 12.07 11.84 37.86
CA MET A 412 11.21 12.42 38.92
C MET A 412 11.58 13.86 39.21
N ASP A 413 10.59 14.71 39.42
CA ASP A 413 10.82 16.12 39.77
C ASP A 413 11.48 16.30 41.12
N GLY A 414 12.32 17.34 41.22
CA GLY A 414 12.84 17.85 42.48
C GLY A 414 11.78 18.66 43.24
N ILE A 415 12.13 19.07 44.47
CA ILE A 415 11.23 19.80 45.38
C ILE A 415 11.76 21.18 45.69
N LYS A 416 10.89 22.18 45.57
CA LYS A 416 11.07 23.47 46.22
C LYS A 416 10.46 23.41 47.62
N ASN A 417 11.26 23.59 48.66
CA ASN A 417 10.75 23.59 50.04
C ASN A 417 10.91 24.90 50.75
N ALA A 418 9.83 25.31 51.41
CA ALA A 418 9.80 26.51 52.25
C ALA A 418 10.38 26.30 53.69
N SER A 419 10.50 25.06 54.18
CA SER A 419 10.97 24.79 55.55
C SER A 419 12.45 24.39 55.56
N VAL A 420 13.22 25.08 56.41
CA VAL A 420 14.68 24.90 56.54
C VAL A 420 15.11 23.63 57.28
N SER A 421 14.18 22.87 57.86
CA SER A 421 14.52 21.79 58.82
C SER A 421 14.47 20.36 58.24
N ALA A 422 13.94 20.13 57.06
CA ALA A 422 13.85 18.78 56.50
C ALA A 422 14.93 18.52 55.45
N ALA A 423 15.65 17.42 55.57
CA ALA A 423 16.57 16.93 54.56
C ALA A 423 15.74 16.48 53.32
N ARG A 424 16.15 16.92 52.15
CA ARG A 424 15.44 16.57 50.89
C ARG A 424 16.44 16.26 49.80
N TYR A 425 16.05 15.42 48.90
CA TYR A 425 16.88 14.88 47.83
C TYR A 425 16.28 15.26 46.49
N GLY A 426 17.08 15.30 45.44
CA GLY A 426 16.63 15.47 44.06
C GLY A 426 15.70 14.34 43.63
N GLY A 427 15.04 14.47 42.52
CA GLY A 427 14.27 13.39 41.90
C GLY A 427 15.18 12.33 41.28
N GLY A 428 14.81 11.07 41.36
CA GLY A 428 15.54 9.96 40.75
C GLY A 428 15.52 10.02 39.21
N GLY A 429 16.57 9.53 38.56
CA GLY A 429 16.62 9.37 37.13
C GLY A 429 15.80 8.16 36.63
N GLY A 430 15.23 8.22 35.45
CA GLY A 430 14.53 7.11 34.83
C GLY A 430 15.49 6.02 34.32
N GLY A 431 15.08 4.76 34.34
CA GLY A 431 15.82 3.64 33.80
C GLY A 431 15.78 3.63 32.28
N GLY A 432 16.78 3.08 31.63
CA GLY A 432 16.83 2.83 30.19
C GLY A 432 15.84 1.73 29.78
N GLY A 433 15.32 1.82 28.59
CA GLY A 433 14.55 0.75 27.95
C GLY A 433 15.42 -0.49 27.72
N GLY A 434 14.82 -1.64 27.66
CA GLY A 434 15.51 -2.88 27.26
C GLY A 434 16.04 -2.76 25.83
N VAL A 435 17.06 -3.51 25.52
CA VAL A 435 17.71 -3.56 24.21
C VAL A 435 17.87 -5.02 23.80
N THR A 436 17.32 -5.39 22.64
CA THR A 436 17.49 -6.72 22.09
C THR A 436 17.89 -6.65 20.64
N GLU A 437 18.99 -7.27 20.31
CA GLU A 437 19.45 -7.43 18.95
C GLU A 437 19.47 -8.91 18.57
N THR A 438 18.87 -9.26 17.46
CA THR A 438 18.76 -10.66 17.03
C THR A 438 18.77 -10.76 15.50
N ASN A 439 19.09 -11.97 15.00
CA ASN A 439 18.86 -12.35 13.61
C ASN A 439 17.54 -13.12 13.49
N ALA A 440 16.78 -12.85 12.46
CA ALA A 440 15.55 -13.56 12.16
C ALA A 440 15.46 -13.91 10.69
N PHE A 441 14.75 -15.01 10.38
CA PHE A 441 14.35 -15.37 9.03
C PHE A 441 12.89 -14.99 8.85
N LEU A 442 12.61 -14.09 7.91
CA LEU A 442 11.26 -13.65 7.62
C LEU A 442 10.79 -14.29 6.32
N SER A 443 9.57 -14.79 6.31
CA SER A 443 8.97 -15.37 5.10
C SER A 443 8.39 -14.29 4.20
N VAL A 444 8.48 -14.51 2.90
CA VAL A 444 7.86 -13.63 1.90
C VAL A 444 6.34 -13.69 2.03
N GLY A 445 5.72 -12.53 2.00
CA GLY A 445 4.27 -12.38 2.14
C GLY A 445 3.76 -12.35 3.59
N ASP A 446 4.60 -12.66 4.59
CA ASP A 446 4.24 -12.44 5.98
C ASP A 446 4.15 -10.94 6.28
N VAL A 447 3.10 -10.55 6.98
CA VAL A 447 2.93 -9.18 7.47
C VAL A 447 3.34 -9.13 8.93
N TRP A 448 4.47 -8.48 9.20
CA TRP A 448 5.00 -8.29 10.55
C TRP A 448 4.49 -6.98 11.13
N THR A 449 3.87 -7.04 12.29
CA THR A 449 3.42 -5.87 13.05
C THR A 449 4.56 -5.40 13.93
N ILE A 450 4.91 -4.11 13.78
CA ILE A 450 5.94 -3.44 14.54
C ILE A 450 5.28 -2.46 15.49
N ARG A 451 5.58 -2.57 16.78
CA ARG A 451 5.16 -1.61 17.80
C ARG A 451 6.38 -1.00 18.45
N VAL A 452 6.40 0.31 18.56
CA VAL A 452 7.48 1.07 19.22
C VAL A 452 6.97 1.57 20.57
N GLY A 453 7.73 1.30 21.61
CA GLY A 453 7.39 1.72 22.96
C GLY A 453 7.61 3.22 23.18
N ALA A 454 6.59 3.92 23.63
CA ALA A 454 6.73 5.31 24.03
C ALA A 454 7.62 5.46 25.25
N GLY A 455 8.33 6.57 25.35
CA GLY A 455 9.03 6.96 26.57
C GLY A 455 8.08 7.17 27.74
N GLY A 456 8.56 7.00 28.96
CA GLY A 456 7.82 7.30 30.17
C GLY A 456 7.45 8.78 30.24
N GLY A 457 6.18 9.07 30.49
CA GLY A 457 5.65 10.42 30.44
C GLY A 457 5.54 11.10 31.81
N ILE A 458 5.48 12.42 31.79
CA ILE A 458 5.26 13.28 32.97
C ILE A 458 3.93 14.02 32.80
N PRO A 459 2.78 13.44 33.21
CA PRO A 459 1.48 14.08 33.01
C PRO A 459 1.32 15.35 33.85
N VAL A 460 1.93 15.37 35.01
CA VAL A 460 1.97 16.52 35.92
C VAL A 460 3.34 16.61 36.55
N HIS A 461 3.95 17.79 36.50
CA HIS A 461 5.19 18.07 37.18
C HIS A 461 4.95 18.25 38.70
N ALA A 462 5.17 17.17 39.44
CA ALA A 462 5.11 17.14 40.91
C ALA A 462 6.00 16.00 41.43
N TYR A 463 6.48 16.16 42.67
CA TYR A 463 7.36 15.15 43.28
C TYR A 463 6.61 13.98 43.92
N ASP A 464 5.29 14.09 44.08
CA ASP A 464 4.38 13.12 44.71
C ASP A 464 3.45 12.44 43.71
N GLU A 465 3.59 12.74 42.43
CA GLU A 465 2.81 12.16 41.37
C GLU A 465 3.58 11.03 40.63
N ALA A 466 2.89 9.91 40.43
CA ALA A 466 3.44 8.79 39.68
C ALA A 466 3.66 9.16 38.19
N ARG A 467 4.68 8.58 37.60
CA ARG A 467 5.00 8.74 36.20
C ARG A 467 4.21 7.75 35.33
N VAL A 468 3.98 8.09 34.07
CA VAL A 468 3.49 7.14 33.12
C VAL A 468 4.60 6.12 32.80
N GLU A 469 4.25 4.85 32.83
CA GLU A 469 5.21 3.78 32.52
C GLU A 469 5.68 3.86 31.06
N ALA A 470 6.95 3.53 30.83
CA ALA A 470 7.50 3.43 29.49
C ALA A 470 6.97 2.21 28.76
N GLY A 471 6.71 2.38 27.48
CA GLY A 471 6.14 1.34 26.61
C GLY A 471 7.15 0.28 26.17
N ALA A 472 6.64 -0.92 25.91
CA ALA A 472 7.42 -2.00 25.30
C ALA A 472 7.42 -1.87 23.76
N SER A 473 8.54 -2.24 23.13
CA SER A 473 8.65 -2.42 21.68
C SER A 473 8.54 -3.90 21.31
N SER A 474 7.87 -4.20 20.20
CA SER A 474 7.69 -5.60 19.77
C SER A 474 7.65 -5.78 18.25
N VAL A 475 7.99 -7.01 17.82
CA VAL A 475 7.88 -7.50 16.45
C VAL A 475 7.11 -8.81 16.46
N SER A 476 5.95 -8.88 15.79
CA SER A 476 5.09 -10.07 15.74
C SER A 476 4.33 -10.17 14.43
N ASN A 477 3.90 -11.38 14.04
CA ASN A 477 3.01 -11.60 12.89
C ASN A 477 1.59 -12.05 13.30
N GLY A 478 1.23 -11.86 14.57
CA GLY A 478 -0.07 -12.28 15.12
C GLY A 478 -0.14 -13.75 15.51
N VAL A 479 0.80 -14.59 15.08
CA VAL A 479 0.93 -16.01 15.43
C VAL A 479 2.16 -16.22 16.32
N VAL A 480 3.26 -15.58 15.97
CA VAL A 480 4.54 -15.64 16.66
C VAL A 480 4.94 -14.23 17.08
N GLU A 481 5.23 -14.05 18.37
CA GLU A 481 5.95 -12.89 18.88
C GLU A 481 7.44 -13.20 18.78
N LEU A 482 8.11 -12.51 17.85
CA LEU A 482 9.53 -12.75 17.57
C LEU A 482 10.41 -12.10 18.63
N VAL A 483 10.09 -10.85 19.01
CA VAL A 483 10.79 -10.06 20.02
C VAL A 483 9.80 -9.18 20.77
N LEU A 484 9.93 -9.15 22.10
CA LEU A 484 9.27 -8.21 22.99
C LEU A 484 10.31 -7.63 23.94
N THR A 485 10.50 -6.32 23.91
CA THR A 485 11.50 -5.61 24.71
C THR A 485 10.82 -4.56 25.58
N PRO A 486 10.79 -4.71 26.90
CA PRO A 486 10.03 -3.83 27.81
C PRO A 486 10.66 -2.43 27.94
N GLY A 487 9.88 -1.48 28.42
CA GLY A 487 10.33 -0.14 28.76
C GLY A 487 11.09 -0.07 30.07
N GLY A 488 11.78 1.06 30.29
CA GLY A 488 12.53 1.36 31.50
C GLY A 488 11.66 1.80 32.68
N GLY A 489 12.13 1.62 33.90
CA GLY A 489 11.47 2.04 35.13
C GLY A 489 11.56 3.55 35.39
N ALA A 490 10.54 4.14 35.98
CA ALA A 490 10.55 5.56 36.35
C ALA A 490 11.37 5.83 37.60
N GLY A 491 11.96 7.04 37.68
CA GLY A 491 12.67 7.53 38.86
C GLY A 491 11.74 7.75 40.06
N GLY A 492 12.30 7.60 41.26
CA GLY A 492 11.57 7.78 42.49
C GLY A 492 11.74 9.16 43.13
N SER A 493 10.85 9.50 44.07
CA SER A 493 10.93 10.67 44.95
C SER A 493 10.85 10.25 46.42
N MET A 494 10.74 11.24 47.29
CA MET A 494 10.46 10.98 48.70
C MET A 494 9.02 10.44 48.95
N ALA A 495 8.11 10.59 48.00
CA ALA A 495 6.71 10.20 48.13
C ALA A 495 6.33 9.06 47.21
N VAL A 496 7.08 8.83 46.14
CA VAL A 496 6.83 7.80 45.12
C VAL A 496 8.08 6.93 44.98
N HIS A 497 7.92 5.63 45.07
CA HIS A 497 9.00 4.68 44.84
C HIS A 497 9.46 4.69 43.37
N ALA A 498 10.75 4.49 43.15
CA ALA A 498 11.25 4.17 41.85
C ALA A 498 10.56 2.86 41.34
N THR A 499 10.28 2.77 40.07
CA THR A 499 9.60 1.59 39.48
C THR A 499 10.58 0.65 38.80
N GLU A 500 10.19 -0.62 38.80
CA GLU A 500 10.86 -1.65 38.00
C GLU A 500 10.58 -1.41 36.50
N GLY A 501 11.45 -1.92 35.65
CA GLY A 501 11.36 -1.84 34.21
C GLY A 501 12.44 -2.69 33.59
N ALA A 502 12.74 -2.56 32.30
CA ALA A 502 13.87 -3.25 31.67
C ALA A 502 15.15 -2.99 32.48
N ALA A 503 15.48 -1.73 32.67
CA ALA A 503 16.37 -1.29 33.71
C ALA A 503 15.60 -0.47 34.77
N GLY A 504 15.95 -0.57 36.03
CA GLY A 504 15.22 0.06 37.13
C GLY A 504 15.44 1.57 37.25
N GLY A 505 14.43 2.30 37.71
CA GLY A 505 14.55 3.72 38.01
C GLY A 505 15.41 3.99 39.26
N GLY A 506 16.04 5.17 39.31
CA GLY A 506 16.88 5.63 40.45
C GLY A 506 16.05 5.99 41.66
N GLY A 507 16.57 5.70 42.86
CA GLY A 507 15.92 6.03 44.15
C GLY A 507 16.09 7.48 44.56
N SER A 508 15.20 7.96 45.46
CA SER A 508 15.34 9.26 46.12
C SER A 508 14.85 9.17 47.57
N ARG A 509 15.52 9.83 48.51
CA ARG A 509 15.27 9.63 49.95
C ARG A 509 14.43 10.72 50.58
N TYR A 510 13.54 10.33 51.50
CA TYR A 510 13.07 11.16 52.61
C TYR A 510 13.23 10.39 53.92
N ASP A 511 13.94 11.02 54.90
CA ASP A 511 14.10 10.52 56.27
C ASP A 511 14.71 9.09 56.38
N SER A 512 14.57 8.44 57.50
CA SER A 512 15.17 7.15 57.83
C SER A 512 14.53 5.93 57.14
N ASN A 513 13.57 6.13 56.24
CA ASN A 513 12.92 5.02 55.55
C ASN A 513 13.77 4.49 54.36
N ALA A 514 14.41 3.35 54.56
CA ALA A 514 15.31 2.73 53.58
C ALA A 514 14.64 2.37 52.26
N ALA A 515 13.31 2.24 52.22
CA ALA A 515 12.59 1.81 51.02
C ALA A 515 12.62 2.84 49.87
N TYR A 516 12.70 4.14 50.17
CA TYR A 516 12.79 5.18 49.15
C TYR A 516 14.23 5.47 48.68
N LEU A 517 15.22 5.00 49.45
CA LEU A 517 16.66 5.13 49.11
C LEU A 517 17.04 4.28 47.91
N ALA A 518 16.44 3.11 47.84
CA ALA A 518 16.83 2.11 46.90
C ALA A 518 16.33 2.45 45.51
N GLY A 519 17.20 2.36 44.52
CA GLY A 519 16.77 2.26 43.12
C GLY A 519 15.98 0.97 42.91
N ALA A 520 15.10 0.96 41.95
CA ALA A 520 14.31 -0.22 41.57
C ALA A 520 15.15 -1.27 40.85
N ASN A 521 14.71 -2.50 40.88
CA ASN A 521 15.37 -3.57 40.15
C ASN A 521 15.04 -3.49 38.66
N GLY A 522 16.00 -3.90 37.81
CA GLY A 522 15.73 -4.24 36.43
C GLY A 522 15.12 -5.62 36.33
N THR A 523 14.35 -5.84 35.30
CA THR A 523 13.60 -7.08 35.07
C THR A 523 13.97 -7.77 33.76
N TYR A 524 14.78 -7.13 32.89
CA TYR A 524 15.09 -7.61 31.56
C TYR A 524 16.61 -7.67 31.29
N SER A 525 17.07 -8.82 30.74
CA SER A 525 18.45 -8.96 30.29
C SER A 525 18.56 -8.54 28.83
N SER A 526 19.35 -7.52 28.58
CA SER A 526 19.56 -6.92 27.27
C SER A 526 20.70 -7.55 26.49
N PHE A 527 20.67 -7.47 25.17
CA PHE A 527 21.67 -8.05 24.29
C PHE A 527 21.88 -7.23 23.01
N THR A 528 23.13 -7.07 22.59
CA THR A 528 23.51 -6.64 21.23
C THR A 528 24.65 -7.51 20.71
N PHE A 529 24.90 -7.55 19.40
CA PHE A 529 26.02 -8.32 18.83
C PHE A 529 27.40 -7.74 19.17
N ASN A 530 27.44 -6.50 19.67
CA ASN A 530 28.66 -5.87 20.14
C ASN A 530 29.05 -6.29 21.59
N VAL A 531 28.19 -7.07 22.26
CA VAL A 531 28.52 -7.61 23.60
C VAL A 531 29.57 -8.70 23.45
N LEU A 532 30.69 -8.54 24.14
CA LEU A 532 31.72 -9.55 24.24
C LEU A 532 31.13 -10.83 24.85
N ASP A 533 31.45 -12.00 24.30
CA ASP A 533 30.96 -13.31 24.71
C ASP A 533 29.55 -13.73 24.29
N GLY A 534 28.74 -12.86 23.63
CA GLY A 534 27.40 -13.19 23.14
C GLY A 534 26.38 -13.58 24.24
N VAL A 535 26.59 -13.11 25.46
CA VAL A 535 25.72 -13.40 26.62
C VAL A 535 24.88 -12.17 26.92
N PRO A 536 23.55 -12.32 27.13
CA PRO A 536 22.71 -11.20 27.60
C PRO A 536 23.23 -10.63 28.92
N VAL A 537 23.19 -9.30 29.04
CA VAL A 537 23.64 -8.56 30.24
C VAL A 537 22.47 -8.02 31.03
N GLY A 538 22.66 -7.86 32.33
CA GLY A 538 21.60 -7.42 33.23
C GLY A 538 20.79 -8.58 33.84
N PRO A 539 19.59 -8.33 34.38
CA PRO A 539 18.93 -7.02 34.50
C PRO A 539 19.66 -6.07 35.46
N PHE A 540 19.66 -4.78 35.16
CA PHE A 540 20.38 -3.78 35.95
C PHE A 540 19.46 -2.90 36.82
N LYS A 541 19.88 -2.71 38.07
CA LYS A 541 19.19 -1.89 39.05
C LYS A 541 19.50 -0.39 38.82
N GLY A 542 18.53 0.49 39.15
CA GLY A 542 18.79 1.90 39.30
C GLY A 542 19.70 2.19 40.52
N GLY A 543 20.39 3.31 40.48
CA GLY A 543 21.27 3.73 41.56
C GLY A 543 20.49 4.05 42.85
N ASP A 544 21.07 3.72 43.98
CA ASP A 544 20.59 4.16 45.29
C ASP A 544 20.93 5.65 45.49
N SER A 545 20.08 6.42 46.15
CA SER A 545 20.43 7.78 46.56
C SER A 545 21.59 7.78 47.56
N ALA A 546 22.42 8.82 47.55
CA ALA A 546 23.56 8.94 48.46
C ALA A 546 23.14 8.82 49.93
N ASN A 547 23.76 7.90 50.69
CA ASN A 547 23.46 7.66 52.09
C ASN A 547 24.21 8.65 53.00
N SER A 548 23.89 9.92 52.94
CA SER A 548 24.41 10.88 53.92
C SER A 548 23.27 11.37 54.81
N SER A 549 23.55 11.51 56.08
CA SER A 549 22.55 11.84 57.14
C SER A 549 21.88 13.21 56.98
N SER A 550 22.28 14.00 55.98
CA SER A 550 21.79 15.37 55.84
C SER A 550 21.61 15.84 54.40
N HIS A 551 22.33 15.32 53.42
CA HIS A 551 22.39 15.89 52.06
C HIS A 551 22.88 14.86 51.04
N GLY A 552 22.12 14.59 49.94
CA GLY A 552 22.55 13.67 48.91
C GLY A 552 21.86 13.88 47.57
N ALA A 553 22.54 13.55 46.51
CA ALA A 553 21.92 13.43 45.18
C ALA A 553 20.96 12.23 45.13
N ALA A 554 19.94 12.31 44.33
CA ALA A 554 19.10 11.15 44.00
C ALA A 554 19.88 10.15 43.16
N GLY A 555 19.42 8.91 43.13
CA GLY A 555 20.00 7.85 42.30
C GLY A 555 19.75 8.07 40.83
N GLY A 556 20.73 7.75 40.00
CA GLY A 556 20.53 7.65 38.54
C GLY A 556 19.79 6.36 38.17
N GLY A 557 19.10 6.33 37.03
CA GLY A 557 18.47 5.12 36.49
C GLY A 557 19.50 4.09 36.07
N GLY A 558 19.14 2.81 36.06
CA GLY A 558 19.94 1.75 35.43
C GLY A 558 19.90 1.88 33.89
N GLY A 559 20.96 1.46 33.24
CA GLY A 559 21.01 1.31 31.80
C GLY A 559 20.89 -0.16 31.36
N ALA A 560 20.73 -0.40 30.08
CA ALA A 560 20.68 -1.75 29.51
C ALA A 560 22.04 -2.48 29.62
N GLY A 561 23.13 -1.75 29.72
CA GLY A 561 24.51 -2.29 29.82
C GLY A 561 25.13 -2.19 31.21
N GLU A 562 24.65 -1.33 32.10
CA GLU A 562 25.22 -1.09 33.40
C GLU A 562 24.17 -0.61 34.42
N ALA A 563 24.39 -0.96 35.65
CA ALA A 563 23.56 -0.42 36.76
C ALA A 563 23.77 1.09 36.95
N GLY A 564 22.72 1.77 37.45
CA GLY A 564 22.87 3.14 37.89
C GLY A 564 23.78 3.24 39.13
N HIS A 565 24.62 4.25 39.15
CA HIS A 565 25.43 4.60 40.28
C HIS A 565 24.78 5.77 41.07
N THR A 566 25.23 6.07 42.27
CA THR A 566 24.61 7.05 43.18
C THR A 566 23.78 8.14 42.49
N ALA A 567 24.38 9.00 41.69
CA ALA A 567 23.66 10.00 40.93
C ALA A 567 23.72 9.76 39.43
N ASN A 568 24.71 9.06 38.91
CA ASN A 568 24.87 8.84 37.51
C ASN A 568 23.99 7.70 37.00
N GLY A 569 23.42 7.88 35.83
CA GLY A 569 22.74 6.82 35.10
C GLY A 569 23.72 5.76 34.59
N GLY A 570 23.23 4.53 34.45
CA GLY A 570 23.98 3.43 33.90
C GLY A 570 24.10 3.57 32.38
N GLU A 571 25.19 3.06 31.80
CA GLU A 571 25.38 3.04 30.35
C GLU A 571 24.41 2.05 29.64
N GLY A 572 24.08 2.36 28.42
CA GLY A 572 23.32 1.50 27.54
C GLY A 572 24.17 0.45 26.82
N LEU A 573 23.62 -0.16 25.80
CA LEU A 573 24.32 -1.09 24.92
C LEU A 573 24.57 -0.46 23.55
N VAL A 574 25.77 -0.69 23.03
CA VAL A 574 26.15 -0.20 21.71
C VAL A 574 25.71 -1.19 20.62
N SER A 575 25.15 -0.69 19.54
CA SER A 575 24.88 -1.44 18.30
C SER A 575 25.34 -0.66 17.08
N ASP A 576 25.91 -1.35 16.10
CA ASP A 576 26.33 -0.81 14.81
C ASP A 576 25.29 -1.08 13.69
N ILE A 577 24.07 -1.42 14.05
CA ILE A 577 23.02 -1.82 13.09
C ILE A 577 22.75 -0.73 12.05
N THR A 578 22.92 0.55 12.40
CA THR A 578 22.77 1.70 11.50
C THR A 578 23.99 1.95 10.61
N GLY A 579 25.07 1.19 10.79
CA GLY A 579 26.36 1.38 10.12
C GLY A 579 27.33 2.27 10.90
N ALA A 580 26.93 2.74 12.07
CA ALA A 580 27.77 3.47 13.05
C ALA A 580 27.42 2.99 14.46
N ASP A 581 28.38 3.06 15.37
CA ASP A 581 28.16 2.74 16.78
C ASP A 581 27.23 3.74 17.42
N VAL A 582 26.12 3.26 17.98
CA VAL A 582 25.09 4.05 18.66
C VAL A 582 24.71 3.35 19.96
N THR A 583 24.68 4.11 21.08
CA THR A 583 24.27 3.59 22.38
C THR A 583 22.75 3.68 22.54
N TYR A 584 22.12 2.61 23.04
CA TYR A 584 20.69 2.48 23.27
C TYR A 584 20.41 2.05 24.72
N GLY A 585 19.29 2.51 25.29
CA GLY A 585 18.80 2.08 26.59
C GLY A 585 19.64 2.55 27.77
N SER A 586 20.27 3.72 27.70
CA SER A 586 21.01 4.29 28.84
C SER A 586 20.08 4.84 29.93
N GLY A 587 20.50 4.81 31.17
CA GLY A 587 19.75 5.38 32.31
C GLY A 587 19.98 6.88 32.50
N GLY A 588 18.95 7.60 32.94
CA GLY A 588 19.00 9.03 33.22
C GLY A 588 19.73 9.38 34.53
N GLY A 589 20.33 10.55 34.60
CA GLY A 589 20.99 11.05 35.82
C GLY A 589 19.99 11.39 36.93
N GLY A 590 20.34 11.17 38.16
CA GLY A 590 19.58 11.56 39.36
C GLY A 590 19.82 13.01 39.77
N GLY A 591 18.76 13.74 40.14
CA GLY A 591 18.76 15.16 40.44
C GLY A 591 19.65 15.56 41.65
N GLY A 592 20.29 16.69 41.53
CA GLY A 592 21.09 17.29 42.59
C GLY A 592 20.27 17.89 43.73
N MET A 593 20.93 18.22 44.85
CA MET A 593 20.31 18.88 45.98
C MET A 593 21.17 20.04 46.45
N PHE A 594 20.49 21.11 46.84
CA PHE A 594 21.17 22.27 47.45
C PHE A 594 20.40 22.79 48.67
N ARG A 595 21.13 23.04 49.73
CA ARG A 595 20.57 23.59 50.97
C ARG A 595 21.33 24.82 51.44
N VAL A 596 20.61 25.92 51.62
CA VAL A 596 21.10 27.16 52.23
C VAL A 596 20.43 27.36 53.59
N TYR A 597 21.21 27.67 54.61
CA TYR A 597 20.70 28.04 55.89
C TYR A 597 21.52 29.24 56.46
N ASN A 598 20.86 30.32 56.90
CA ASN A 598 21.48 31.54 57.36
C ASN A 598 22.57 32.06 56.39
N ASN A 599 22.26 32.15 55.10
CA ASN A 599 23.19 32.61 54.06
C ASN A 599 24.52 31.87 54.05
N SER A 600 24.54 30.63 54.48
CA SER A 600 25.67 29.72 54.33
C SER A 600 25.30 28.40 53.69
N LYS A 601 26.21 27.86 52.89
CA LYS A 601 26.06 26.54 52.29
C LYS A 601 26.10 25.48 53.39
N GLN A 602 24.99 24.81 53.62
CA GLN A 602 24.87 23.73 54.61
C GLN A 602 25.05 22.33 53.99
N GLY A 603 24.80 22.21 52.69
CA GLY A 603 25.01 20.97 51.93
C GLY A 603 24.74 21.19 50.46
N ALA A 604 25.48 20.50 49.61
CA ALA A 604 25.26 20.42 48.18
C ALA A 604 25.63 19.04 47.70
N ALA A 605 24.84 18.53 46.79
CA ALA A 605 25.16 17.37 46.00
C ALA A 605 24.82 17.68 44.53
N SER A 606 25.80 17.57 43.66
CA SER A 606 25.60 17.74 42.23
C SER A 606 24.66 16.67 41.70
N GLY A 607 23.86 17.02 40.73
CA GLY A 607 23.12 16.07 39.92
C GLY A 607 24.07 15.16 39.13
N GLY A 608 23.60 14.02 38.71
CA GLY A 608 24.37 13.04 37.93
C GLY A 608 24.21 13.21 36.45
N ASN A 609 25.19 12.73 35.71
CA ASN A 609 25.09 12.57 34.25
C ASN A 609 24.26 11.33 33.97
N GLY A 610 23.45 11.36 32.90
CA GLY A 610 22.89 10.17 32.28
C GLY A 610 23.98 9.41 31.55
N GLY A 611 23.76 8.14 31.27
CA GLY A 611 24.58 7.40 30.31
C GLY A 611 24.43 7.99 28.90
N ASP A 612 25.24 7.56 27.96
CA ASP A 612 25.25 8.12 26.59
C ASP A 612 23.87 8.10 25.95
N GLY A 613 23.40 9.25 25.51
CA GLY A 613 22.08 9.45 24.92
C GLY A 613 20.91 9.55 25.93
N ALA A 614 21.14 9.42 27.23
CA ALA A 614 20.13 9.66 28.26
C ALA A 614 20.15 11.11 28.80
N GLY A 615 19.15 11.47 29.58
CA GLY A 615 19.03 12.81 30.14
C GLY A 615 20.00 13.06 31.29
N ASN A 616 20.66 14.20 31.28
CA ASN A 616 21.47 14.66 32.39
C ASN A 616 20.63 15.42 33.42
N ALA A 617 20.87 15.18 34.70
CA ALA A 617 20.12 15.79 35.78
C ALA A 617 20.31 17.30 35.90
N GLY A 618 19.30 17.96 36.41
CA GLY A 618 19.40 19.33 36.82
C GLY A 618 20.36 19.49 37.98
N GLU A 619 21.15 20.55 37.93
CA GLU A 619 22.11 20.93 38.98
C GLU A 619 21.74 22.24 39.63
N CYS A 620 22.25 22.47 40.86
CA CYS A 620 22.20 23.77 41.50
C CYS A 620 23.54 24.12 42.15
N ASP A 621 23.91 25.38 42.10
CA ASP A 621 25.12 25.94 42.70
C ASP A 621 24.80 27.24 43.47
N LEU A 622 25.66 27.58 44.41
CA LEU A 622 25.55 28.79 45.23
C LEU A 622 26.77 29.65 45.04
N LYS A 623 26.57 30.92 44.68
CA LYS A 623 27.62 31.92 44.66
C LYS A 623 27.33 33.03 45.66
N PHE A 624 28.37 33.44 46.41
CA PHE A 624 28.33 34.56 47.33
C PHE A 624 28.92 35.81 46.66
N GLU A 625 28.18 36.90 46.70
CA GLU A 625 28.60 38.19 46.17
C GLU A 625 28.65 39.23 47.26
N ASP A 626 29.28 40.39 47.02
CA ASP A 626 29.45 41.53 47.97
C ASP A 626 30.04 41.12 49.34
N GLY A 627 31.10 40.33 49.35
CA GLY A 627 31.77 39.89 50.56
C GLY A 627 30.93 38.93 51.42
N GLY A 628 29.97 38.23 50.83
CA GLY A 628 29.09 37.27 51.48
C GLY A 628 27.74 37.85 51.95
N SER A 629 27.46 39.09 51.59
CA SER A 629 26.20 39.76 51.99
C SER A 629 25.01 39.38 51.02
N LYS A 630 25.32 38.94 49.83
CA LYS A 630 24.33 38.44 48.86
C LYS A 630 24.60 36.99 48.46
N THR A 631 23.53 36.22 48.39
CA THR A 631 23.58 34.81 48.08
C THR A 631 22.77 34.56 46.80
N ASN A 632 23.44 34.12 45.74
CA ASN A 632 22.80 33.80 44.45
C ASN A 632 22.76 32.28 44.24
N LEU A 633 21.58 31.75 43.91
CA LEU A 633 21.36 30.38 43.53
C LEU A 633 21.35 30.26 42.02
N TYR A 634 22.12 29.35 41.46
CA TYR A 634 22.19 29.05 40.03
C TYR A 634 21.67 27.64 39.80
N PHE A 635 20.71 27.50 38.92
CA PHE A 635 20.15 26.23 38.49
C PHE A 635 20.46 25.98 37.02
N THR A 636 20.81 24.74 36.74
CA THR A 636 20.86 24.23 35.38
C THR A 636 19.70 23.25 35.20
N SER A 637 18.88 23.45 34.17
CA SER A 637 17.77 22.55 33.85
C SER A 637 18.26 21.16 33.50
N ALA A 638 17.44 20.15 33.81
CA ALA A 638 17.68 18.81 33.35
C ALA A 638 17.56 18.75 31.81
N THR A 639 18.43 17.97 31.19
CA THR A 639 18.38 17.79 29.72
C THR A 639 17.57 16.56 29.35
N ALA A 640 16.80 16.67 28.27
CA ALA A 640 16.06 15.53 27.71
C ALA A 640 17.02 14.49 27.10
N PRO A 641 16.65 13.22 27.12
CA PRO A 641 17.38 12.18 26.39
C PRO A 641 17.29 12.37 24.88
N VAL A 642 18.24 11.75 24.16
CA VAL A 642 18.21 11.74 22.70
C VAL A 642 17.02 10.89 22.22
N PRO A 643 16.16 11.40 21.32
CA PRO A 643 15.00 10.66 20.84
C PRO A 643 15.34 9.30 20.20
N ASN A 644 14.41 8.36 20.28
CA ASN A 644 14.48 7.05 19.61
C ASN A 644 15.71 6.20 20.02
N ARG A 645 16.17 6.34 21.27
CA ARG A 645 17.24 5.52 21.82
C ARG A 645 16.82 4.75 23.08
N GLY A 646 15.57 4.94 23.56
CA GLY A 646 15.11 4.34 24.81
C GLY A 646 15.87 4.86 26.05
N GLY A 647 16.45 6.04 25.96
CA GLY A 647 17.19 6.64 27.07
C GLY A 647 16.28 7.10 28.20
N GLY A 648 16.70 6.87 29.47
CA GLY A 648 15.96 7.32 30.63
C GLY A 648 15.99 8.85 30.80
N GLY A 649 14.87 9.42 31.27
CA GLY A 649 14.75 10.83 31.58
C GLY A 649 15.54 11.23 32.86
N ALA A 650 15.97 12.45 32.90
CA ALA A 650 16.74 12.99 34.03
C ALA A 650 15.89 13.39 35.22
N GLY A 651 16.43 13.24 36.42
CA GLY A 651 15.83 13.74 37.66
C GLY A 651 15.98 15.25 37.86
N GLY A 652 14.97 15.88 38.42
CA GLY A 652 14.96 17.32 38.72
C GLY A 652 15.75 17.68 40.01
N ALA A 653 16.40 18.83 40.00
CA ALA A 653 17.13 19.35 41.18
C ALA A 653 16.19 19.80 42.30
N THR A 654 16.63 19.65 43.57
CA THR A 654 15.91 20.10 44.77
C THR A 654 16.66 21.22 45.48
N PHE A 655 15.93 22.20 45.94
CA PHE A 655 16.52 23.28 46.77
C PHE A 655 15.57 23.73 47.89
N ASN A 656 16.15 24.30 48.94
CA ASN A 656 15.38 24.92 49.99
C ASN A 656 15.48 26.47 49.97
N ASN A 657 14.66 27.13 50.74
CA ASN A 657 14.34 28.55 50.71
C ASN A 657 15.47 29.49 51.21
N GLY A 658 16.67 29.39 50.67
CA GLY A 658 17.80 30.29 51.00
C GLY A 658 18.36 30.96 49.74
N GLY A 659 18.84 32.20 49.84
CA GLY A 659 19.43 32.97 48.73
C GLY A 659 18.64 34.24 48.40
N ASP A 660 19.32 35.30 47.99
CA ASP A 660 18.72 36.60 47.66
C ASP A 660 18.18 36.65 46.21
N ASN A 661 18.94 36.09 45.29
CA ASN A 661 18.58 35.98 43.88
C ASN A 661 18.64 34.52 43.39
N VAL A 662 17.81 34.21 42.41
CA VAL A 662 17.76 32.90 41.78
C VAL A 662 17.93 33.05 40.28
N TYR A 663 18.85 32.30 39.70
CA TYR A 663 19.11 32.26 38.28
C TYR A 663 18.80 30.83 37.76
N VAL A 664 18.06 30.76 36.70
CA VAL A 664 17.80 29.51 35.98
C VAL A 664 18.41 29.62 34.59
N ASP A 665 19.31 28.71 34.25
CA ASP A 665 20.05 28.69 32.97
C ASP A 665 20.70 30.06 32.62
N GLY A 666 21.10 30.80 33.67
CA GLY A 666 21.72 32.10 33.51
C GLY A 666 20.79 33.31 33.59
N GLU A 667 19.48 33.11 33.59
CA GLU A 667 18.47 34.17 33.66
C GLU A 667 17.97 34.38 35.10
N LEU A 668 17.85 35.65 35.56
CA LEU A 668 17.31 36.00 36.86
C LEU A 668 15.79 35.76 36.86
N VAL A 669 15.33 34.94 37.79
CA VAL A 669 13.93 34.55 37.92
C VAL A 669 13.37 35.05 39.26
N GLU A 670 12.14 35.60 39.26
CA GLU A 670 11.46 35.97 40.53
C GLU A 670 11.23 34.73 41.38
N ARG A 671 11.61 34.83 42.64
CA ARG A 671 11.54 33.73 43.62
C ARG A 671 10.13 33.20 43.83
N SER A 672 9.12 34.03 43.69
CA SER A 672 7.70 33.69 43.78
C SER A 672 7.22 32.86 42.56
N SER A 673 7.83 33.05 41.41
CA SER A 673 7.50 32.38 40.16
C SER A 673 8.29 31.08 39.91
N MET A 674 9.26 30.73 40.80
CA MET A 674 9.98 29.48 40.70
C MET A 674 9.04 28.29 40.85
N THR A 675 8.63 27.74 39.77
CA THR A 675 8.08 26.42 39.70
C THR A 675 9.18 25.37 39.92
N ILE A 676 8.81 24.22 40.40
CA ILE A 676 9.60 23.01 40.62
C ILE A 676 10.59 22.78 39.45
N HIS A 677 11.86 22.39 39.78
CA HIS A 677 12.82 22.03 38.75
C HIS A 677 12.42 20.71 38.13
N TYR A 678 12.06 20.82 36.88
CA TYR A 678 11.43 19.75 36.11
C TYR A 678 12.44 18.66 35.77
N ALA A 679 12.03 17.44 36.03
CA ALA A 679 12.58 16.23 35.40
C ALA A 679 12.25 16.22 33.94
N THR A 680 12.83 15.28 33.19
CA THR A 680 12.52 15.04 31.80
C THR A 680 11.83 13.70 31.60
N GLU A 681 11.00 13.63 30.56
CA GLU A 681 10.43 12.40 30.08
C GLU A 681 11.52 11.46 29.59
N GLY A 682 11.22 10.16 29.51
CA GLY A 682 12.08 9.18 28.86
C GLY A 682 11.99 9.30 27.34
N ALA A 683 13.02 8.89 26.63
CA ALA A 683 13.00 8.81 25.18
C ALA A 683 12.16 7.63 24.69
N ASP A 684 11.50 7.80 23.57
CA ASP A 684 10.87 6.70 22.86
C ASP A 684 11.89 5.63 22.49
N GLY A 685 11.41 4.39 22.33
CA GLY A 685 12.16 3.28 21.78
C GLY A 685 12.36 3.40 20.28
N VAL A 686 12.87 2.36 19.70
CA VAL A 686 13.04 2.22 18.24
C VAL A 686 13.04 0.75 17.84
N VAL A 687 12.55 0.45 16.64
CA VAL A 687 12.79 -0.84 15.99
C VAL A 687 13.55 -0.59 14.71
N ILE A 688 14.66 -1.30 14.51
CA ILE A 688 15.51 -1.19 13.31
C ILE A 688 15.67 -2.58 12.71
N ILE A 689 15.40 -2.70 11.41
CA ILE A 689 15.57 -3.92 10.65
C ILE A 689 16.59 -3.66 9.53
N ARG A 690 17.67 -4.42 9.52
CA ARG A 690 18.74 -4.33 8.53
C ARG A 690 18.91 -5.65 7.79
N TYR A 691 19.03 -5.59 6.47
CA TYR A 691 19.38 -6.74 5.63
C TYR A 691 20.21 -6.31 4.42
N GLU A 692 20.88 -7.28 3.80
CA GLU A 692 21.68 -7.08 2.59
C GLU A 692 21.12 -7.92 1.45
N VAL A 693 21.11 -7.35 0.24
CA VAL A 693 20.76 -8.08 -0.99
C VAL A 693 21.87 -7.94 -2.02
N GLU A 694 22.03 -8.96 -2.85
CA GLU A 694 22.95 -8.89 -3.98
C GLU A 694 22.32 -8.08 -5.12
N ILE A 695 23.03 -7.06 -5.61
CA ILE A 695 22.64 -6.33 -6.80
C ILE A 695 23.08 -7.18 -8.01
N PRO A 696 22.16 -7.50 -8.95
CA PRO A 696 22.51 -8.23 -10.14
C PRO A 696 23.64 -7.53 -10.89
N ARG A 697 24.69 -8.26 -11.21
CA ARG A 697 25.78 -7.76 -12.05
C ARG A 697 25.18 -7.34 -13.40
N PRO A 698 25.41 -6.12 -13.91
CA PRO A 698 25.06 -5.81 -15.27
C PRO A 698 25.84 -6.78 -16.18
N ASN A 699 25.13 -7.69 -16.86
CA ASN A 699 25.72 -8.51 -17.91
C ASN A 699 26.22 -7.54 -18.97
N GLY A 700 27.52 -7.24 -18.97
CA GLY A 700 28.12 -6.22 -19.80
C GLY A 700 28.03 -6.56 -21.29
N ILE A 701 27.26 -5.77 -22.02
CA ILE A 701 27.61 -5.42 -23.40
C ILE A 701 28.01 -3.94 -23.33
N MET A 702 29.32 -3.70 -23.29
CA MET A 702 29.86 -2.37 -23.50
C MET A 702 29.80 -2.08 -25.00
N ILE A 703 28.76 -1.36 -25.43
CA ILE A 703 28.70 -0.83 -26.80
C ILE A 703 29.59 0.40 -26.80
N ILE A 704 30.81 0.26 -27.30
CA ILE A 704 31.69 1.40 -27.60
C ILE A 704 31.23 1.97 -28.96
N PHE A 705 30.55 3.09 -28.93
CA PHE A 705 30.36 3.88 -30.14
C PHE A 705 31.73 4.53 -30.47
N ARG A 706 32.31 4.12 -31.60
CA ARG A 706 33.41 4.83 -32.28
C ARG A 706 32.87 5.87 -33.23
#